data_784f699fd2102d8448235c4e0e0e6e1d
#
_entry.id   784f699fd2102d8448235c4e0e0e6e1d
#
_cell.length_a   1.000
_cell.length_b   1.000
_cell.length_c   1.000
_cell.angle_alpha   90.00
_cell.angle_beta   90.00
_cell.angle_gamma   90.00
#
_symmetry.space_group_name_H-M   'P 1'
#
loop_
_entity.id
_entity.type
_entity.pdbx_description
1 polymer ?
#
loop_
_entity_poly.entity_id
_entity_poly.type
_entity_poly.pdbx_seq_one_letter_code
_entity_poly.pdbx_strand_id
1 'polypeptide(L)'
;MNENTIIIIESPNKCDKIEHITGAKVYATKGHFKELTNKIVADYKSYEPIFDFKEASKSRINAMFNDCKGKDVIIATDPDREGYSIGYMVYETIKNIAKSVKRAEFHEITESGIKKGLANAVPFASSNLKEFDSFKARAVGDKLVGFIMSPTYINKLNDKNNSVGRVQTPALALIVKRELEIKEFNENKANAKIDYKIKVKLKTKNGIEFTAINDNIFTSKDEANAKISDLNGSLAKVYQIETKEAQTKPKPPFRTSQLQETANKKLGFSSDKTMSLAQKLFEKGLITYHRTDSNSLSNEFIDEVGAKFSSLEWYEKKEYKAGSQSQAEAHEAVRISHVHEYGDLEAIAKKENLTDDEKALYELIFLNSIQSQAKNAINENTIYDIDIKTLSFKAKTSKCIYKGFKNAIVATNDDDDEKDKETQEIALNLAKGDELEILEFSLQEVKKQAPQHYKESNFISLLEKEGIGRPSTYATFLPKLLERDYVKIETKGKNSNIIATPKGINFIQTLKENDDEWITQSEFTKQMENVLDEISSGNVSYLDFIKPLHEKMGFKELNNSQTNPPSEKQLEWAKSIASNLNIALPSGIEADWKICSNFIEKNKDKVVTPPSEKQIELAKKLSKDKGMALPKDYEKNLKICKDFIDKAIKKK
;
A
#
# COMPACT_ATOMS: atom_id res chain seq x y z
N MET A 1 -16.57 4.38 -32.12
CA MET A 1 -15.72 3.36 -32.77
C MET A 1 -16.58 2.49 -33.67
N ASN A 2 -15.98 1.64 -34.52
CA ASN A 2 -16.73 0.76 -35.42
C ASN A 2 -17.35 -0.40 -34.57
N GLU A 3 -18.59 -0.82 -34.89
CA GLU A 3 -19.29 -1.95 -34.22
C GLU A 3 -18.50 -3.27 -34.22
N ASN A 4 -17.43 -3.33 -35.02
CA ASN A 4 -16.53 -4.49 -35.11
C ASN A 4 -15.34 -4.42 -34.17
N THR A 5 -15.30 -3.45 -33.26
CA THR A 5 -14.18 -3.27 -32.28
C THR A 5 -14.56 -3.78 -30.91
N ILE A 6 -13.64 -4.53 -30.29
CA ILE A 6 -13.72 -5.00 -28.90
C ILE A 6 -12.60 -4.34 -28.10
N ILE A 7 -12.93 -3.85 -26.90
CA ILE A 7 -11.94 -3.36 -25.93
C ILE A 7 -11.87 -4.36 -24.77
N ILE A 8 -10.66 -4.77 -24.39
CA ILE A 8 -10.42 -5.67 -23.27
C ILE A 8 -9.66 -4.93 -22.19
N ILE A 9 -10.25 -4.88 -20.99
CA ILE A 9 -9.69 -4.21 -19.80
C ILE A 9 -9.55 -5.19 -18.63
N GLU A 10 -9.04 -4.72 -17.49
CA GLU A 10 -8.86 -5.56 -16.32
C GLU A 10 -10.09 -5.58 -15.42
N SER A 11 -10.63 -4.42 -15.02
CA SER A 11 -11.71 -4.29 -14.05
C SER A 11 -13.09 -4.16 -14.71
N PRO A 12 -14.08 -4.96 -14.28
CA PRO A 12 -15.45 -4.87 -14.80
C PRO A 12 -16.13 -3.52 -14.50
N ASN A 13 -15.71 -2.84 -13.44
CA ASN A 13 -16.33 -1.57 -13.01
C ASN A 13 -16.12 -0.41 -14.00
N LYS A 14 -15.18 -0.58 -14.93
CA LYS A 14 -14.90 0.42 -15.99
C LYS A 14 -15.66 0.14 -17.28
N CYS A 15 -16.28 -1.05 -17.45
CA CYS A 15 -16.88 -1.48 -18.72
C CYS A 15 -17.92 -0.48 -19.21
N ASP A 16 -18.96 -0.23 -18.44
CA ASP A 16 -20.10 0.61 -18.84
C ASP A 16 -19.67 2.02 -19.23
N LYS A 17 -18.73 2.60 -18.47
CA LYS A 17 -18.20 3.94 -18.74
C LYS A 17 -17.43 3.99 -20.07
N ILE A 18 -16.55 2.99 -20.30
CA ILE A 18 -15.77 2.90 -21.53
C ILE A 18 -16.66 2.59 -22.73
N GLU A 19 -17.66 1.70 -22.58
CA GLU A 19 -18.67 1.43 -23.61
C GLU A 19 -19.44 2.69 -23.98
N HIS A 20 -19.91 3.45 -22.99
CA HIS A 20 -20.63 4.70 -23.22
C HIS A 20 -19.80 5.74 -24.01
N ILE A 21 -18.51 5.88 -23.64
CA ILE A 21 -17.61 6.86 -24.28
C ILE A 21 -17.21 6.43 -25.70
N THR A 22 -16.97 5.12 -25.90
CA THR A 22 -16.37 4.61 -27.15
C THR A 22 -17.38 4.04 -28.14
N GLY A 23 -18.54 3.59 -27.68
CA GLY A 23 -19.49 2.80 -28.43
C GLY A 23 -19.01 1.40 -28.80
N ALA A 24 -17.86 0.94 -28.28
CA ALA A 24 -17.31 -0.38 -28.51
C ALA A 24 -17.76 -1.34 -27.43
N LYS A 25 -17.87 -2.64 -27.73
CA LYS A 25 -18.11 -3.69 -26.74
C LYS A 25 -16.89 -3.84 -25.86
N VAL A 26 -17.07 -3.82 -24.53
CA VAL A 26 -15.98 -3.91 -23.55
C VAL A 26 -16.08 -5.20 -22.76
N TYR A 27 -14.96 -5.89 -22.62
CA TYR A 27 -14.81 -7.06 -21.78
C TYR A 27 -13.79 -6.82 -20.66
N ALA A 28 -14.02 -7.41 -19.48
CA ALA A 28 -13.07 -7.39 -18.38
C ALA A 28 -12.52 -8.79 -18.08
N THR A 29 -11.20 -8.88 -17.92
CA THR A 29 -10.53 -10.14 -17.49
C THR A 29 -10.79 -10.47 -16.02
N LYS A 30 -11.12 -9.48 -15.19
CA LYS A 30 -11.23 -9.57 -13.73
C LYS A 30 -9.91 -9.98 -13.07
N GLY A 31 -8.83 -9.29 -13.45
CA GLY A 31 -7.47 -9.59 -13.03
C GLY A 31 -6.86 -10.77 -13.79
N HIS A 32 -5.81 -11.37 -13.22
CA HIS A 32 -5.15 -12.55 -13.80
C HIS A 32 -6.10 -13.74 -13.91
N PHE A 33 -6.31 -14.23 -15.10
CA PHE A 33 -7.13 -15.40 -15.43
C PHE A 33 -6.31 -16.70 -15.58
N LYS A 34 -4.98 -16.57 -15.61
CA LYS A 34 -4.02 -17.68 -15.53
C LYS A 34 -3.14 -17.51 -14.30
N GLU A 35 -2.61 -18.59 -13.79
CA GLU A 35 -1.66 -18.62 -12.67
C GLU A 35 -0.57 -19.66 -12.92
N LEU A 36 0.61 -19.46 -12.31
CA LEU A 36 1.68 -20.46 -12.34
C LEU A 36 1.22 -21.74 -11.66
N THR A 37 1.45 -22.86 -12.35
CA THR A 37 1.19 -24.19 -11.76
C THR A 37 2.16 -24.50 -10.62
N ASN A 38 1.89 -25.55 -9.84
CA ASN A 38 2.81 -25.99 -8.78
C ASN A 38 4.14 -26.52 -9.33
N LYS A 39 4.17 -26.95 -10.59
CA LYS A 39 5.41 -27.34 -11.28
C LYS A 39 6.29 -26.12 -11.61
N ILE A 40 5.72 -24.92 -11.61
CA ILE A 40 6.31 -23.61 -11.89
C ILE A 40 6.87 -23.52 -13.31
N VAL A 41 7.88 -24.34 -13.66
CA VAL A 41 8.58 -24.31 -14.96
C VAL A 41 8.53 -25.65 -15.67
N ALA A 42 8.63 -25.65 -16.99
CA ALA A 42 8.61 -26.86 -17.81
C ALA A 42 9.86 -27.73 -17.57
N ASP A 43 11.01 -27.09 -17.53
CA ASP A 43 12.32 -27.68 -17.24
C ASP A 43 13.28 -26.62 -16.66
N TYR A 44 14.36 -27.09 -16.05
CA TYR A 44 15.39 -26.22 -15.42
C TYR A 44 16.51 -25.82 -16.39
N LYS A 45 16.33 -26.02 -17.69
CA LYS A 45 17.24 -25.50 -18.72
C LYS A 45 16.70 -24.20 -19.32
N SER A 46 15.44 -24.23 -19.74
CA SER A 46 14.74 -23.07 -20.30
C SER A 46 14.06 -22.20 -19.25
N TYR A 47 13.70 -22.78 -18.11
CA TYR A 47 12.85 -22.16 -17.07
C TYR A 47 11.54 -21.60 -17.62
N GLU A 48 11.02 -22.16 -18.74
CA GLU A 48 9.76 -21.66 -19.31
C GLU A 48 8.61 -21.89 -18.32
N PRO A 49 7.89 -20.82 -17.90
CA PRO A 49 6.84 -20.92 -16.90
C PRO A 49 5.62 -21.66 -17.43
N ILE A 50 5.01 -22.48 -16.58
CA ILE A 50 3.76 -23.16 -16.90
C ILE A 50 2.60 -22.40 -16.25
N PHE A 51 1.86 -21.66 -17.08
CA PHE A 51 0.63 -20.99 -16.66
C PHE A 51 -0.58 -21.83 -17.04
N ASP A 52 -1.52 -21.98 -16.11
CA ASP A 52 -2.81 -22.64 -16.35
C ASP A 52 -3.98 -21.71 -16.01
N PHE A 53 -5.13 -21.96 -16.60
CA PHE A 53 -6.34 -21.19 -16.32
C PHE A 53 -6.79 -21.40 -14.87
N LYS A 54 -7.16 -20.29 -14.23
CA LYS A 54 -7.96 -20.36 -13.00
C LYS A 54 -9.34 -20.93 -13.38
N GLU A 55 -9.74 -22.04 -12.79
CA GLU A 55 -10.96 -22.78 -13.17
C GLU A 55 -12.20 -21.87 -13.16
N ALA A 56 -12.33 -21.02 -12.13
CA ALA A 56 -13.44 -20.05 -12.03
C ALA A 56 -13.50 -19.01 -13.18
N SER A 57 -12.40 -18.81 -13.92
CA SER A 57 -12.32 -17.83 -15.01
C SER A 57 -12.51 -18.44 -16.40
N LYS A 58 -12.25 -19.73 -16.53
CA LYS A 58 -12.08 -20.44 -17.82
C LYS A 58 -13.27 -20.28 -18.78
N SER A 59 -14.48 -20.55 -18.33
CA SER A 59 -15.68 -20.44 -19.17
C SER A 59 -15.90 -19.01 -19.69
N ARG A 60 -15.82 -18.02 -18.81
CA ARG A 60 -16.03 -16.61 -19.14
C ARG A 60 -14.95 -16.08 -20.09
N ILE A 61 -13.69 -16.43 -19.85
CA ILE A 61 -12.57 -16.01 -20.68
C ILE A 61 -12.62 -16.65 -22.06
N ASN A 62 -12.99 -17.93 -22.16
CA ASN A 62 -13.15 -18.59 -23.45
C ASN A 62 -14.28 -17.97 -24.27
N ALA A 63 -15.40 -17.58 -23.64
CA ALA A 63 -16.47 -16.86 -24.33
C ALA A 63 -15.96 -15.52 -24.89
N MET A 64 -15.20 -14.75 -24.10
CA MET A 64 -14.56 -13.50 -24.54
C MET A 64 -13.63 -13.73 -25.74
N PHE A 65 -12.79 -14.77 -25.71
CA PHE A 65 -11.88 -15.08 -26.82
C PHE A 65 -12.61 -15.47 -28.10
N ASN A 66 -13.72 -16.21 -27.98
CA ASN A 66 -14.55 -16.57 -29.13
C ASN A 66 -15.16 -15.33 -29.80
N ASP A 67 -15.58 -14.34 -29.02
CA ASP A 67 -16.12 -13.08 -29.55
C ASP A 67 -15.05 -12.23 -30.26
N CYS A 68 -13.77 -12.40 -29.94
CA CYS A 68 -12.66 -11.70 -30.58
C CYS A 68 -12.40 -12.18 -32.03
N LYS A 69 -12.97 -13.30 -32.46
CA LYS A 69 -12.69 -13.88 -33.78
C LYS A 69 -13.10 -12.96 -34.90
N GLY A 70 -12.13 -12.58 -35.74
CA GLY A 70 -12.34 -11.69 -36.90
C GLY A 70 -12.61 -10.23 -36.53
N LYS A 71 -12.44 -9.85 -35.26
CA LYS A 71 -12.66 -8.48 -34.75
C LYS A 71 -11.35 -7.70 -34.63
N ASP A 72 -11.48 -6.36 -34.66
CA ASP A 72 -10.41 -5.47 -34.23
C ASP A 72 -10.43 -5.37 -32.70
N VAL A 73 -9.35 -5.78 -32.05
CA VAL A 73 -9.26 -5.86 -30.58
C VAL A 73 -8.28 -4.84 -30.04
N ILE A 74 -8.71 -4.08 -29.04
CA ILE A 74 -7.84 -3.15 -28.29
C ILE A 74 -7.71 -3.69 -26.88
N ILE A 75 -6.50 -4.05 -26.46
CA ILE A 75 -6.18 -4.47 -25.11
C ILE A 75 -5.77 -3.23 -24.31
N ALA A 76 -6.60 -2.82 -23.37
CA ALA A 76 -6.43 -1.64 -22.52
C ALA A 76 -6.46 -2.01 -21.03
N THR A 77 -5.74 -3.08 -20.67
CA THR A 77 -5.45 -3.43 -19.28
C THR A 77 -4.59 -2.35 -18.62
N ASP A 78 -4.58 -2.29 -17.29
CA ASP A 78 -3.98 -1.20 -16.53
C ASP A 78 -2.52 -0.90 -16.97
N PRO A 79 -2.05 0.35 -16.82
CA PRO A 79 -0.74 0.78 -17.31
C PRO A 79 0.38 0.45 -16.33
N ASP A 80 0.40 -0.77 -15.76
CA ASP A 80 1.47 -1.28 -14.94
C ASP A 80 1.93 -2.66 -15.46
N ARG A 81 3.02 -3.20 -14.89
CA ARG A 81 3.59 -4.50 -15.28
C ARG A 81 2.60 -5.65 -15.15
N GLU A 82 1.73 -5.62 -14.13
CA GLU A 82 0.70 -6.64 -13.91
C GLU A 82 -0.37 -6.56 -15.02
N GLY A 83 -0.88 -5.35 -15.29
CA GLY A 83 -1.85 -5.13 -16.35
C GLY A 83 -1.27 -5.45 -17.74
N TYR A 84 0.02 -5.12 -17.99
CA TYR A 84 0.68 -5.52 -19.23
C TYR A 84 0.72 -7.04 -19.39
N SER A 85 1.03 -7.77 -18.32
CA SER A 85 1.11 -9.25 -18.36
C SER A 85 -0.24 -9.90 -18.61
N ILE A 86 -1.31 -9.37 -18.03
CA ILE A 86 -2.69 -9.80 -18.31
C ILE A 86 -3.00 -9.59 -19.79
N GLY A 87 -2.68 -8.40 -20.31
CA GLY A 87 -2.87 -8.05 -21.72
C GLY A 87 -2.07 -8.96 -22.66
N TYR A 88 -0.82 -9.27 -22.30
CA TYR A 88 0.02 -10.19 -23.09
C TYR A 88 -0.56 -11.61 -23.15
N MET A 89 -1.06 -12.13 -22.04
CA MET A 89 -1.72 -13.45 -22.01
C MET A 89 -3.00 -13.49 -22.87
N VAL A 90 -3.74 -12.38 -22.93
CA VAL A 90 -4.86 -12.20 -23.87
C VAL A 90 -4.33 -12.21 -25.29
N TYR A 91 -3.35 -11.34 -25.60
CA TYR A 91 -2.73 -11.21 -26.93
C TYR A 91 -2.26 -12.56 -27.48
N GLU A 92 -1.47 -13.31 -26.72
CA GLU A 92 -0.96 -14.63 -27.11
C GLU A 92 -2.10 -15.61 -27.50
N THR A 93 -3.25 -15.48 -26.86
CA THR A 93 -4.38 -16.37 -27.16
C THR A 93 -5.15 -15.94 -28.40
N ILE A 94 -5.29 -14.63 -28.64
CA ILE A 94 -6.18 -14.12 -29.71
C ILE A 94 -5.44 -13.66 -30.97
N LYS A 95 -4.13 -13.51 -30.96
CA LYS A 95 -3.33 -12.93 -32.06
C LYS A 95 -3.52 -13.59 -33.43
N ASN A 96 -3.88 -14.88 -33.45
CA ASN A 96 -4.11 -15.64 -34.68
C ASN A 96 -5.59 -15.74 -35.09
N ILE A 97 -6.52 -15.26 -34.23
CA ILE A 97 -7.96 -15.35 -34.49
C ILE A 97 -8.63 -14.00 -34.65
N ALA A 98 -8.08 -12.96 -34.01
CA ALA A 98 -8.53 -11.58 -34.18
C ALA A 98 -8.05 -11.02 -35.53
N LYS A 99 -8.77 -10.04 -36.09
CA LYS A 99 -8.38 -9.34 -37.30
C LYS A 99 -7.16 -8.42 -37.06
N SER A 100 -7.17 -7.72 -35.94
CA SER A 100 -6.04 -6.91 -35.45
C SER A 100 -6.04 -6.85 -33.94
N VAL A 101 -4.85 -6.67 -33.33
CA VAL A 101 -4.73 -6.50 -31.88
C VAL A 101 -3.80 -5.33 -31.58
N LYS A 102 -4.32 -4.34 -30.84
CA LYS A 102 -3.58 -3.16 -30.40
C LYS A 102 -3.48 -3.09 -28.87
N ARG A 103 -2.43 -2.46 -28.34
CA ARG A 103 -2.27 -2.04 -26.96
C ARG A 103 -2.64 -0.58 -26.81
N ALA A 104 -3.55 -0.25 -25.89
CA ALA A 104 -3.82 1.11 -25.44
C ALA A 104 -3.59 1.20 -23.93
N GLU A 105 -3.29 2.39 -23.43
CA GLU A 105 -3.10 2.67 -22.01
C GLU A 105 -4.00 3.82 -21.57
N PHE A 106 -4.77 3.61 -20.51
CA PHE A 106 -5.64 4.61 -19.92
C PHE A 106 -5.09 5.02 -18.56
N HIS A 107 -4.43 6.19 -18.52
CA HIS A 107 -3.90 6.75 -17.27
C HIS A 107 -4.98 7.44 -16.43
N GLU A 108 -6.14 7.72 -17.03
CA GLU A 108 -7.37 8.20 -16.38
C GLU A 108 -8.61 7.70 -17.14
N ILE A 109 -9.67 7.42 -16.42
CA ILE A 109 -10.93 6.91 -17.00
C ILE A 109 -11.90 8.09 -17.24
N THR A 110 -11.43 9.08 -17.98
CA THR A 110 -12.18 10.24 -18.47
C THR A 110 -12.38 10.13 -19.98
N GLU A 111 -13.27 10.94 -20.54
CA GLU A 111 -13.46 10.98 -22.00
C GLU A 111 -12.17 11.38 -22.73
N SER A 112 -11.46 12.40 -22.21
CA SER A 112 -10.18 12.86 -22.74
C SER A 112 -9.10 11.80 -22.64
N GLY A 113 -8.94 11.16 -21.45
CA GLY A 113 -7.94 10.14 -21.21
C GLY A 113 -8.14 8.89 -22.06
N ILE A 114 -9.39 8.43 -22.20
CA ILE A 114 -9.72 7.30 -23.06
C ILE A 114 -9.45 7.63 -24.53
N LYS A 115 -9.88 8.79 -25.03
CA LYS A 115 -9.59 9.22 -26.40
C LYS A 115 -8.10 9.34 -26.68
N LYS A 116 -7.34 9.91 -25.74
CA LYS A 116 -5.86 10.02 -25.81
C LYS A 116 -5.21 8.63 -25.86
N GLY A 117 -5.60 7.71 -24.97
CA GLY A 117 -5.09 6.34 -24.97
C GLY A 117 -5.41 5.56 -26.24
N LEU A 118 -6.61 5.74 -26.80
CA LEU A 118 -6.99 5.12 -28.07
C LEU A 118 -6.25 5.70 -29.27
N ALA A 119 -6.02 7.02 -29.28
CA ALA A 119 -5.25 7.68 -30.35
C ALA A 119 -3.77 7.21 -30.37
N ASN A 120 -3.22 6.92 -29.20
CA ASN A 120 -1.85 6.44 -29.04
C ASN A 120 -1.73 4.90 -29.10
N ALA A 121 -2.81 4.18 -29.42
CA ALA A 121 -2.80 2.72 -29.46
C ALA A 121 -1.89 2.19 -30.55
N VAL A 122 -0.92 1.35 -30.15
CA VAL A 122 0.06 0.70 -31.05
C VAL A 122 -0.31 -0.77 -31.32
N PRO A 123 0.12 -1.38 -32.44
CA PRO A 123 0.02 -2.82 -32.60
C PRO A 123 0.63 -3.52 -31.38
N PHE A 124 -0.05 -4.50 -30.80
CA PHE A 124 0.43 -5.14 -29.57
C PHE A 124 1.82 -5.78 -29.76
N ALA A 125 2.07 -6.36 -30.94
CA ALA A 125 3.39 -6.92 -31.28
C ALA A 125 4.53 -5.88 -31.30
N SER A 126 4.21 -4.61 -31.43
CA SER A 126 5.17 -3.49 -31.42
C SER A 126 5.30 -2.82 -30.04
N SER A 127 4.51 -3.26 -29.05
CA SER A 127 4.66 -2.80 -27.67
C SER A 127 5.90 -3.43 -27.03
N ASN A 128 6.27 -2.96 -25.84
CA ASN A 128 7.44 -3.50 -25.14
C ASN A 128 7.19 -4.91 -24.59
N LEU A 129 7.38 -5.95 -25.40
CA LEU A 129 7.19 -7.35 -25.00
C LEU A 129 8.11 -7.78 -23.84
N LYS A 130 9.19 -7.03 -23.56
CA LYS A 130 10.09 -7.28 -22.43
C LYS A 130 9.46 -7.05 -21.06
N GLU A 131 8.39 -6.28 -21.01
CA GLU A 131 7.57 -6.16 -19.79
C GLU A 131 7.02 -7.52 -19.33
N PHE A 132 6.62 -8.38 -20.28
CA PHE A 132 6.18 -9.74 -19.94
C PHE A 132 7.34 -10.62 -19.48
N ASP A 133 8.54 -10.48 -20.07
CA ASP A 133 9.74 -11.18 -19.60
C ASP A 133 10.09 -10.80 -18.15
N SER A 134 9.99 -9.51 -17.82
CA SER A 134 10.18 -9.01 -16.46
C SER A 134 9.11 -9.54 -15.49
N PHE A 135 7.84 -9.57 -15.92
CA PHE A 135 6.78 -10.19 -15.13
C PHE A 135 7.03 -11.69 -14.89
N LYS A 136 7.42 -12.46 -15.93
CA LYS A 136 7.79 -13.88 -15.80
C LYS A 136 8.90 -14.07 -14.77
N ALA A 137 9.96 -13.26 -14.88
CA ALA A 137 11.09 -13.32 -13.97
C ALA A 137 10.66 -13.15 -12.51
N ARG A 138 9.84 -12.14 -12.25
CA ARG A 138 9.31 -11.89 -10.92
C ARG A 138 8.40 -13.02 -10.43
N ALA A 139 7.42 -13.42 -11.25
CA ALA A 139 6.44 -14.42 -10.86
C ALA A 139 7.08 -15.79 -10.56
N VAL A 140 8.01 -16.22 -11.43
CA VAL A 140 8.75 -17.47 -11.24
C VAL A 140 9.71 -17.36 -10.06
N GLY A 141 10.48 -16.27 -9.96
CA GLY A 141 11.43 -16.06 -8.86
C GLY A 141 10.76 -16.05 -7.50
N ASP A 142 9.67 -15.29 -7.33
CA ASP A 142 8.92 -15.23 -6.07
C ASP A 142 8.34 -16.61 -5.69
N LYS A 143 7.83 -17.36 -6.67
CA LYS A 143 7.27 -18.69 -6.42
C LYS A 143 8.35 -19.73 -6.11
N LEU A 144 9.52 -19.69 -6.79
CA LEU A 144 10.66 -20.55 -6.46
C LEU A 144 11.18 -20.29 -5.05
N VAL A 145 11.39 -19.02 -4.67
CA VAL A 145 11.81 -18.67 -3.31
C VAL A 145 10.85 -19.25 -2.28
N GLY A 146 9.54 -19.04 -2.46
CA GLY A 146 8.53 -19.55 -1.55
C GLY A 146 8.51 -21.08 -1.45
N PHE A 147 8.58 -21.78 -2.58
CA PHE A 147 8.47 -23.25 -2.64
C PHE A 147 9.74 -23.97 -2.19
N ILE A 148 10.91 -23.41 -2.44
CA ILE A 148 12.18 -24.04 -2.07
C ILE A 148 12.52 -23.76 -0.60
N MET A 149 12.36 -22.49 -0.15
CA MET A 149 12.83 -22.11 1.18
C MET A 149 11.78 -22.33 2.27
N SER A 150 10.50 -22.00 2.04
CA SER A 150 9.49 -22.05 3.11
C SER A 150 9.34 -23.43 3.78
N PRO A 151 9.37 -24.58 3.08
CA PRO A 151 9.25 -25.89 3.73
C PRO A 151 10.31 -26.14 4.81
N THR A 152 11.53 -25.68 4.61
CA THR A 152 12.61 -25.80 5.59
C THR A 152 12.23 -25.12 6.91
N TYR A 153 11.68 -23.91 6.86
CA TYR A 153 11.32 -23.12 8.04
C TYR A 153 9.98 -23.50 8.65
N ILE A 154 9.04 -24.02 7.86
CA ILE A 154 7.82 -24.67 8.35
C ILE A 154 8.19 -25.85 9.25
N ASN A 155 9.08 -26.72 8.79
CA ASN A 155 9.49 -27.91 9.52
C ASN A 155 10.35 -27.57 10.75
N LYS A 156 11.35 -26.66 10.60
CA LYS A 156 12.24 -26.30 11.73
C LYS A 156 11.50 -25.62 12.88
N LEU A 157 10.54 -24.79 12.56
CA LEU A 157 9.76 -24.03 13.54
C LEU A 157 8.42 -24.68 13.89
N ASN A 158 8.12 -25.82 13.27
CA ASN A 158 6.87 -26.57 13.44
C ASN A 158 5.62 -25.69 13.33
N ASP A 159 5.60 -24.80 12.36
CA ASP A 159 4.48 -23.87 12.11
C ASP A 159 4.23 -23.67 10.62
N LYS A 160 3.06 -24.15 10.17
CA LYS A 160 2.62 -24.10 8.76
C LYS A 160 2.45 -22.67 8.21
N ASN A 161 2.34 -21.68 9.08
CA ASN A 161 2.18 -20.29 8.70
C ASN A 161 3.52 -19.60 8.37
N ASN A 162 4.66 -20.26 8.62
CA ASN A 162 5.95 -19.70 8.24
C ASN A 162 6.13 -19.70 6.72
N SER A 163 6.66 -18.63 6.20
CA SER A 163 6.92 -18.51 4.76
C SER A 163 8.02 -17.52 4.51
N VAL A 164 8.97 -17.93 3.68
CA VAL A 164 10.00 -17.07 3.13
C VAL A 164 9.47 -16.39 1.88
N GLY A 165 9.67 -15.10 1.77
CA GLY A 165 9.27 -14.32 0.60
C GLY A 165 10.27 -13.19 0.34
N ARG A 166 10.63 -13.02 -0.92
CA ARG A 166 11.65 -12.07 -1.37
C ARG A 166 11.45 -10.63 -0.86
N VAL A 167 10.23 -10.21 -0.68
CA VAL A 167 9.88 -8.85 -0.24
C VAL A 167 9.43 -8.81 1.22
N GLN A 168 8.68 -9.81 1.67
CA GLN A 168 8.14 -9.86 3.03
C GLN A 168 9.22 -10.12 4.08
N THR A 169 10.18 -10.97 3.76
CA THR A 169 11.24 -11.34 4.71
C THR A 169 12.16 -10.15 5.04
N PRO A 170 12.69 -9.37 4.08
CA PRO A 170 13.47 -8.18 4.41
C PRO A 170 12.64 -7.08 5.09
N ALA A 171 11.35 -6.92 4.74
CA ALA A 171 10.47 -6.00 5.45
C ALA A 171 10.30 -6.39 6.94
N LEU A 172 10.11 -7.68 7.23
CA LEU A 172 10.11 -8.19 8.60
C LEU A 172 11.46 -7.99 9.30
N ALA A 173 12.56 -8.22 8.59
CA ALA A 173 13.91 -8.06 9.16
C ALA A 173 14.19 -6.64 9.63
N LEU A 174 13.70 -5.61 8.93
CA LEU A 174 13.78 -4.22 9.36
C LEU A 174 13.04 -3.98 10.68
N ILE A 175 11.83 -4.55 10.82
CA ILE A 175 11.02 -4.41 12.03
C ILE A 175 11.69 -5.16 13.20
N VAL A 176 12.18 -6.37 12.97
CA VAL A 176 12.89 -7.17 13.98
C VAL A 176 14.18 -6.47 14.44
N LYS A 177 14.96 -5.93 13.50
CA LYS A 177 16.16 -5.17 13.82
C LYS A 177 15.84 -3.99 14.75
N ARG A 178 14.79 -3.23 14.45
CA ARG A 178 14.34 -2.10 15.26
C ARG A 178 13.89 -2.55 16.66
N GLU A 179 13.21 -3.67 16.78
CA GLU A 179 12.80 -4.24 18.07
C GLU A 179 14.01 -4.61 18.94
N LEU A 180 15.03 -5.23 18.32
CA LEU A 180 16.27 -5.60 19.02
C LEU A 180 17.08 -4.35 19.43
N GLU A 181 17.14 -3.32 18.60
CA GLU A 181 17.78 -2.03 18.93
C GLU A 181 17.10 -1.37 20.15
N ILE A 182 15.75 -1.39 20.20
CA ILE A 182 14.98 -0.86 21.33
C ILE A 182 15.27 -1.67 22.60
N LYS A 183 15.29 -3.00 22.49
CA LYS A 183 15.59 -3.89 23.61
C LYS A 183 17.00 -3.65 24.17
N GLU A 184 18.00 -3.63 23.30
CA GLU A 184 19.39 -3.34 23.68
C GLU A 184 19.52 -1.97 24.37
N PHE A 185 18.86 -0.95 23.81
CA PHE A 185 18.85 0.38 24.41
C PHE A 185 18.28 0.37 25.83
N ASN A 186 17.16 -0.33 26.04
CA ASN A 186 16.48 -0.38 27.35
C ASN A 186 17.26 -1.21 28.39
N GLU A 187 17.98 -2.25 27.96
CA GLU A 187 18.81 -3.08 28.83
C GLU A 187 20.12 -2.38 29.25
N ASN A 188 20.58 -1.41 28.47
CA ASN A 188 21.79 -0.66 28.75
C ASN A 188 21.57 0.41 29.83
N LYS A 189 22.00 0.12 31.06
CA LYS A 189 21.88 1.02 32.23
C LYS A 189 22.47 2.43 31.99
N ALA A 190 23.47 2.57 31.11
CA ALA A 190 24.06 3.87 30.80
C ALA A 190 23.06 4.80 30.05
N ASN A 191 22.04 4.24 29.41
CA ASN A 191 21.00 5.02 28.74
C ASN A 191 19.91 5.53 29.70
N ALA A 192 19.84 4.99 30.91
CA ALA A 192 18.94 5.46 31.96
C ALA A 192 19.43 6.75 32.66
N LYS A 193 20.66 7.20 32.34
CA LYS A 193 21.21 8.42 32.91
C LYS A 193 20.39 9.63 32.47
N ILE A 194 20.06 10.48 33.42
CA ILE A 194 19.36 11.74 33.22
C ILE A 194 20.37 12.85 33.37
N ASP A 195 20.53 13.63 32.33
CA ASP A 195 21.25 14.91 32.36
C ASP A 195 20.22 16.06 32.44
N TYR A 196 20.66 17.26 32.74
CA TYR A 196 19.79 18.40 32.99
C TYR A 196 20.25 19.60 32.18
N LYS A 197 19.30 20.40 31.68
CA LYS A 197 19.49 21.75 31.17
C LYS A 197 18.74 22.73 32.06
N ILE A 198 19.26 23.95 32.17
CA ILE A 198 18.56 25.01 32.88
C ILE A 198 17.66 25.73 31.90
N LYS A 199 16.41 25.87 32.27
CA LYS A 199 15.36 26.58 31.57
C LYS A 199 14.96 27.79 32.41
N VAL A 200 14.76 28.95 31.79
CA VAL A 200 14.30 30.16 32.45
C VAL A 200 13.01 30.63 31.81
N LYS A 201 12.05 31.03 32.62
CA LYS A 201 10.84 31.71 32.19
C LYS A 201 11.09 33.21 32.38
N LEU A 202 10.94 33.96 31.30
CA LEU A 202 11.22 35.39 31.21
C LEU A 202 9.96 36.16 30.83
N LYS A 203 9.92 37.45 31.16
CA LYS A 203 8.84 38.34 30.81
C LYS A 203 9.40 39.65 30.23
N THR A 204 8.82 40.05 29.10
CA THR A 204 9.18 41.34 28.46
C THR A 204 8.54 42.52 29.20
N LYS A 205 9.02 43.72 28.95
CA LYS A 205 8.41 44.96 29.48
C LYS A 205 6.93 45.11 29.10
N ASN A 206 6.53 44.52 27.97
CA ASN A 206 5.15 44.55 27.48
C ASN A 206 4.30 43.41 28.04
N GLY A 207 4.82 42.64 29.00
CA GLY A 207 4.08 41.58 29.70
C GLY A 207 4.05 40.23 28.98
N ILE A 208 4.76 40.03 27.86
CA ILE A 208 4.80 38.75 27.14
C ILE A 208 5.76 37.81 27.88
N GLU A 209 5.22 36.63 28.26
CA GLU A 209 5.98 35.57 28.90
C GLU A 209 6.50 34.58 27.86
N PHE A 210 7.77 34.17 28.00
CA PHE A 210 8.41 33.21 27.11
C PHE A 210 9.49 32.41 27.84
N THR A 211 10.05 31.41 27.18
CA THR A 211 11.05 30.54 27.76
C THR A 211 12.36 30.59 27.00
N ALA A 212 13.47 30.54 27.70
CA ALA A 212 14.80 30.37 27.14
C ALA A 212 15.54 29.22 27.82
N ILE A 213 16.41 28.52 27.09
CA ILE A 213 17.10 27.32 27.53
C ILE A 213 18.59 27.54 27.39
N ASN A 214 19.35 27.16 28.41
CA ASN A 214 20.80 27.13 28.37
C ASN A 214 21.30 25.84 27.71
N ASP A 215 22.28 25.94 26.82
CA ASP A 215 22.80 24.79 26.07
C ASP A 215 23.73 23.88 26.90
N ASN A 216 24.23 24.32 28.05
CA ASN A 216 25.08 23.52 28.92
C ASN A 216 24.31 22.32 29.48
N ILE A 217 24.97 21.17 29.49
CA ILE A 217 24.44 19.93 30.04
C ILE A 217 25.08 19.70 31.41
N PHE A 218 24.23 19.57 32.43
CA PHE A 218 24.62 19.25 33.81
C PHE A 218 24.38 17.76 34.09
N THR A 219 25.34 17.11 34.71
CA THR A 219 25.29 15.65 34.90
C THR A 219 24.54 15.23 36.18
N SER A 220 24.21 16.18 37.04
CA SER A 220 23.36 15.94 38.21
C SER A 220 22.41 17.10 38.46
N LYS A 221 21.30 16.81 39.15
CA LYS A 221 20.32 17.79 39.57
C LYS A 221 20.89 18.81 40.52
N ASP A 222 21.78 18.38 41.41
CA ASP A 222 22.40 19.23 42.43
C ASP A 222 23.36 20.25 41.81
N GLU A 223 24.16 19.82 40.82
CA GLU A 223 25.03 20.71 40.04
C GLU A 223 24.23 21.80 39.32
N ALA A 224 23.13 21.41 38.66
CA ALA A 224 22.26 22.34 37.97
C ALA A 224 21.56 23.31 38.93
N ASN A 225 21.09 22.84 40.10
CA ASN A 225 20.47 23.68 41.13
C ASN A 225 21.45 24.64 41.76
N ALA A 226 22.68 24.21 42.04
CA ALA A 226 23.74 25.09 42.55
C ALA A 226 24.00 26.25 41.56
N LYS A 227 23.97 25.94 40.24
CA LYS A 227 24.13 26.98 39.20
C LYS A 227 22.92 27.92 39.15
N ILE A 228 21.69 27.43 39.28
CA ILE A 228 20.49 28.26 39.41
C ILE A 228 20.60 29.20 40.61
N SER A 229 21.06 28.72 41.75
CA SER A 229 21.22 29.52 42.96
C SER A 229 22.23 30.68 42.72
N ASP A 230 23.28 30.44 41.95
CA ASP A 230 24.25 31.48 41.57
C ASP A 230 23.63 32.55 40.63
N LEU A 231 22.60 32.18 39.84
CA LEU A 231 21.92 33.11 38.92
C LEU A 231 20.81 33.93 39.59
N ASN A 232 20.34 33.56 40.76
CA ASN A 232 19.27 34.26 41.46
C ASN A 232 19.65 35.74 41.75
N GLY A 233 18.68 36.63 41.51
CA GLY A 233 18.87 38.07 41.67
C GLY A 233 19.68 38.75 40.56
N SER A 234 20.06 38.02 39.51
CA SER A 234 20.74 38.60 38.35
C SER A 234 19.75 39.20 37.36
N LEU A 235 20.24 40.11 36.52
CA LEU A 235 19.47 40.67 35.40
C LEU A 235 19.62 39.77 34.18
N ALA A 236 18.51 39.58 33.44
CA ALA A 236 18.52 38.97 32.13
C ALA A 236 18.58 40.06 31.08
N LYS A 237 19.52 39.95 30.13
CA LYS A 237 19.73 40.97 29.09
C LYS A 237 19.88 40.32 27.72
N VAL A 238 19.20 40.87 26.73
CA VAL A 238 19.32 40.42 25.33
C VAL A 238 20.69 40.81 24.79
N TYR A 239 21.54 39.85 24.52
CA TYR A 239 22.90 40.05 24.02
C TYR A 239 22.93 40.13 22.48
N GLN A 240 22.24 39.18 21.82
CA GLN A 240 22.22 39.10 20.37
C GLN A 240 20.84 38.64 19.88
N ILE A 241 20.47 39.08 18.68
CA ILE A 241 19.24 38.67 17.98
C ILE A 241 19.64 38.25 16.58
N GLU A 242 19.27 37.06 16.18
CA GLU A 242 19.47 36.55 14.83
C GLU A 242 18.11 36.16 14.22
N THR A 243 17.73 36.81 13.13
CA THR A 243 16.48 36.55 12.42
C THR A 243 16.79 36.00 11.03
N LYS A 244 16.12 34.91 10.66
CA LYS A 244 16.23 34.26 9.34
C LYS A 244 14.86 33.90 8.83
N GLU A 245 14.64 34.13 7.55
CA GLU A 245 13.47 33.57 6.86
C GLU A 245 13.72 32.11 6.53
N ALA A 246 12.70 31.27 6.81
CA ALA A 246 12.66 29.87 6.43
C ALA A 246 11.45 29.63 5.54
N GLN A 247 11.68 28.98 4.41
CA GLN A 247 10.63 28.63 3.48
C GLN A 247 10.26 27.17 3.61
N THR A 248 8.96 26.89 3.74
CA THR A 248 8.40 25.54 3.67
C THR A 248 7.71 25.38 2.31
N LYS A 249 8.13 24.37 1.55
CA LYS A 249 7.55 24.06 0.24
C LYS A 249 6.25 23.28 0.39
N PRO A 250 5.28 23.41 -0.52
CA PRO A 250 4.16 22.48 -0.61
C PRO A 250 4.67 21.06 -0.85
N LYS A 251 3.91 20.07 -0.36
CA LYS A 251 4.21 18.67 -0.67
C LYS A 251 4.07 18.43 -2.17
N PRO A 252 4.94 17.62 -2.78
CA PRO A 252 4.79 17.27 -4.18
C PRO A 252 3.47 16.51 -4.40
N PRO A 253 2.99 16.43 -5.65
CA PRO A 253 1.88 15.56 -6.01
C PRO A 253 2.16 14.12 -5.57
N PHE A 254 1.12 13.40 -5.16
CA PHE A 254 1.31 12.08 -4.56
C PHE A 254 1.83 11.03 -5.54
N ARG A 255 2.84 10.29 -5.11
CA ARG A 255 3.06 8.92 -5.56
C ARG A 255 2.42 7.94 -4.57
N THR A 256 2.32 6.67 -4.94
CA THR A 256 1.60 5.64 -4.16
C THR A 256 2.00 5.61 -2.68
N SER A 257 3.30 5.62 -2.37
CA SER A 257 3.80 5.58 -0.98
C SER A 257 3.37 6.80 -0.17
N GLN A 258 3.47 7.99 -0.76
CA GLN A 258 3.10 9.26 -0.12
C GLN A 258 1.60 9.38 0.11
N LEU A 259 0.77 8.87 -0.82
CA LEU A 259 -0.68 8.80 -0.64
C LEU A 259 -1.02 7.90 0.55
N GLN A 260 -0.45 6.70 0.62
CA GLN A 260 -0.68 5.77 1.73
C GLN A 260 -0.23 6.35 3.07
N GLU A 261 0.96 6.95 3.13
CA GLU A 261 1.48 7.61 4.33
C GLU A 261 0.55 8.73 4.81
N THR A 262 0.15 9.62 3.89
CA THR A 262 -0.67 10.78 4.23
C THR A 262 -2.09 10.38 4.62
N ALA A 263 -2.69 9.40 3.92
CA ALA A 263 -4.01 8.86 4.26
C ALA A 263 -4.00 8.16 5.64
N ASN A 264 -2.94 7.44 5.99
CA ASN A 264 -2.81 6.86 7.33
C ASN A 264 -2.69 7.94 8.41
N LYS A 265 -1.84 8.96 8.20
CA LYS A 265 -1.66 10.06 9.17
C LYS A 265 -2.92 10.89 9.39
N LYS A 266 -3.60 11.28 8.30
CA LYS A 266 -4.72 12.23 8.35
C LYS A 266 -6.08 11.57 8.53
N LEU A 267 -6.30 10.40 7.91
CA LEU A 267 -7.59 9.71 7.86
C LEU A 267 -7.61 8.42 8.69
N GLY A 268 -6.45 7.93 9.16
CA GLY A 268 -6.33 6.66 9.88
C GLY A 268 -6.57 5.43 8.99
N PHE A 269 -6.45 5.57 7.67
CA PHE A 269 -6.65 4.46 6.74
C PHE A 269 -5.40 3.58 6.67
N SER A 270 -5.59 2.26 6.72
CA SER A 270 -4.51 1.32 6.42
C SER A 270 -4.11 1.39 4.95
N SER A 271 -2.92 0.89 4.63
CA SER A 271 -2.39 0.93 3.26
C SER A 271 -3.28 0.19 2.25
N ASP A 272 -3.80 -0.98 2.63
CA ASP A 272 -4.72 -1.77 1.80
C ASP A 272 -6.08 -1.08 1.61
N LYS A 273 -6.65 -0.47 2.67
CA LYS A 273 -7.86 0.34 2.57
C LYS A 273 -7.66 1.53 1.64
N THR A 274 -6.55 2.26 1.80
CA THR A 274 -6.22 3.41 0.95
C THR A 274 -6.16 3.01 -0.52
N MET A 275 -5.46 1.91 -0.85
CA MET A 275 -5.34 1.46 -2.24
C MET A 275 -6.64 0.93 -2.81
N SER A 276 -7.46 0.26 -1.99
CA SER A 276 -8.81 -0.17 -2.41
C SER A 276 -9.73 1.02 -2.75
N LEU A 277 -9.70 2.08 -1.94
CA LEU A 277 -10.47 3.29 -2.18
C LEU A 277 -9.94 4.06 -3.41
N ALA A 278 -8.61 4.18 -3.55
CA ALA A 278 -7.98 4.83 -4.69
C ALA A 278 -8.30 4.10 -6.01
N GLN A 279 -8.33 2.75 -6.01
CA GLN A 279 -8.78 1.96 -7.15
C GLN A 279 -10.21 2.33 -7.58
N LYS A 280 -11.13 2.45 -6.63
CA LYS A 280 -12.52 2.82 -6.91
C LYS A 280 -12.63 4.25 -7.47
N LEU A 281 -11.87 5.20 -6.90
CA LEU A 281 -11.84 6.58 -7.41
C LEU A 281 -11.29 6.64 -8.84
N PHE A 282 -10.23 5.88 -9.13
CA PHE A 282 -9.70 5.73 -10.50
C PHE A 282 -10.72 5.13 -11.45
N GLU A 283 -11.40 4.04 -11.08
CA GLU A 283 -12.44 3.39 -11.90
C GLU A 283 -13.63 4.31 -12.19
N LYS A 284 -13.96 5.19 -11.24
CA LYS A 284 -14.95 6.27 -11.42
C LYS A 284 -14.42 7.42 -12.30
N GLY A 285 -13.12 7.44 -12.61
CA GLY A 285 -12.45 8.49 -13.39
C GLY A 285 -12.32 9.82 -12.65
N LEU A 286 -12.23 9.77 -11.34
CA LEU A 286 -12.06 10.95 -10.48
C LEU A 286 -10.60 11.29 -10.22
N ILE A 287 -9.72 10.29 -10.31
CA ILE A 287 -8.26 10.44 -10.14
C ILE A 287 -7.52 9.73 -11.27
N THR A 288 -6.26 10.07 -11.45
CA THR A 288 -5.31 9.36 -12.30
C THR A 288 -4.98 7.97 -11.72
N TYR A 289 -4.27 7.16 -12.48
CA TYR A 289 -3.85 5.83 -12.03
C TYR A 289 -3.05 5.91 -10.72
N HIS A 290 -3.47 5.13 -9.74
CA HIS A 290 -3.04 5.28 -8.35
C HIS A 290 -1.78 4.48 -7.99
N ARG A 291 -1.30 3.60 -8.87
CA ARG A 291 -0.05 2.84 -8.68
C ARG A 291 1.06 3.49 -9.49
N THR A 292 1.70 4.47 -8.91
CA THR A 292 2.76 5.24 -9.55
C THR A 292 3.87 5.56 -8.57
N ASP A 293 5.08 5.64 -9.08
CA ASP A 293 6.28 6.12 -8.38
C ASP A 293 6.68 7.53 -8.83
N SER A 294 5.85 8.16 -9.66
CA SER A 294 6.06 9.51 -10.19
C SER A 294 5.39 10.60 -9.35
N ASN A 295 6.06 11.74 -9.24
CA ASN A 295 5.49 12.98 -8.72
C ASN A 295 5.17 13.98 -9.85
N SER A 296 5.42 13.65 -11.13
CA SER A 296 5.20 14.56 -12.25
C SER A 296 3.71 14.77 -12.52
N LEU A 297 3.38 15.96 -13.02
CA LEU A 297 2.06 16.32 -13.50
C LEU A 297 2.11 16.56 -15.01
N SER A 298 1.06 16.22 -15.74
CA SER A 298 0.96 16.59 -17.15
C SER A 298 0.83 18.10 -17.32
N ASN A 299 1.32 18.60 -18.45
CA ASN A 299 1.20 20.02 -18.78
C ASN A 299 -0.27 20.44 -18.88
N GLU A 300 -1.13 19.56 -19.42
CA GLU A 300 -2.57 19.81 -19.53
C GLU A 300 -3.20 20.08 -18.16
N PHE A 301 -2.85 19.27 -17.13
CA PHE A 301 -3.36 19.49 -15.78
C PHE A 301 -2.80 20.76 -15.14
N ILE A 302 -1.50 21.03 -15.29
CA ILE A 302 -0.87 22.25 -14.78
C ILE A 302 -1.53 23.50 -15.39
N ASP A 303 -1.81 23.47 -16.70
CA ASP A 303 -2.46 24.57 -17.41
C ASP A 303 -3.93 24.74 -16.98
N GLU A 304 -4.65 23.63 -16.71
CA GLU A 304 -6.02 23.66 -16.17
C GLU A 304 -6.05 24.30 -14.77
N VAL A 305 -5.10 23.95 -13.87
CA VAL A 305 -4.94 24.62 -12.57
C VAL A 305 -4.65 26.10 -12.75
N GLY A 306 -3.74 26.43 -13.67
CA GLY A 306 -3.39 27.82 -13.97
C GLY A 306 -4.57 28.63 -14.52
N ALA A 307 -5.35 28.06 -15.44
CA ALA A 307 -6.53 28.71 -15.98
C ALA A 307 -7.56 29.08 -14.89
N LYS A 308 -7.66 28.23 -13.86
CA LYS A 308 -8.62 28.43 -12.77
C LYS A 308 -8.10 29.33 -11.64
N PHE A 309 -6.85 29.20 -11.25
CA PHE A 309 -6.34 29.77 -10.01
C PHE A 309 -5.21 30.80 -10.18
N SER A 310 -4.77 31.13 -11.41
CA SER A 310 -3.65 32.05 -11.63
C SER A 310 -3.88 33.48 -11.12
N SER A 311 -5.12 33.91 -10.93
CA SER A 311 -5.46 35.21 -10.35
C SER A 311 -5.33 35.26 -8.83
N LEU A 312 -5.18 34.11 -8.16
CA LEU A 312 -5.11 34.05 -6.71
C LEU A 312 -3.68 34.24 -6.21
N GLU A 313 -3.51 34.99 -5.13
CA GLU A 313 -2.21 35.37 -4.59
C GLU A 313 -1.30 34.16 -4.26
N TRP A 314 -1.90 33.07 -3.79
CA TRP A 314 -1.16 31.87 -3.39
C TRP A 314 -0.67 31.03 -4.57
N TYR A 315 -1.18 31.23 -5.80
CA TYR A 315 -0.83 30.40 -6.95
C TYR A 315 0.60 30.62 -7.43
N GLU A 316 1.29 29.52 -7.76
CA GLU A 316 2.58 29.50 -8.43
C GLU A 316 2.70 28.22 -9.26
N LYS A 317 2.89 28.37 -10.58
CA LYS A 317 3.14 27.22 -11.45
C LYS A 317 4.40 26.50 -11.03
N LYS A 318 4.31 25.20 -10.73
CA LYS A 318 5.45 24.37 -10.35
C LYS A 318 5.50 23.09 -11.17
N GLU A 319 6.72 22.72 -11.55
CA GLU A 319 7.00 21.46 -12.21
C GLU A 319 7.68 20.52 -11.23
N TYR A 320 7.26 19.27 -11.24
CA TYR A 320 7.82 18.21 -10.43
C TYR A 320 8.44 17.15 -11.32
N LYS A 321 9.64 16.71 -10.97
CA LYS A 321 10.31 15.62 -11.68
C LYS A 321 9.66 14.28 -11.32
N ALA A 322 9.63 13.38 -12.30
CA ALA A 322 9.37 11.97 -12.03
C ALA A 322 10.38 11.43 -11.01
N GLY A 323 10.01 10.39 -10.28
CA GLY A 323 10.90 9.73 -9.33
C GLY A 323 12.15 9.15 -10.01
N SER A 324 13.10 8.68 -9.21
CA SER A 324 14.38 8.12 -9.69
C SER A 324 14.27 6.69 -10.24
N GLN A 325 13.08 6.06 -10.22
CA GLN A 325 12.87 4.71 -10.73
C GLN A 325 12.61 4.74 -12.24
N SER A 326 13.03 3.70 -12.95
CA SER A 326 13.09 3.66 -14.42
C SER A 326 11.74 3.84 -15.14
N GLN A 327 10.63 3.54 -14.49
CA GLN A 327 9.28 3.69 -15.07
C GLN A 327 8.60 5.02 -14.69
N ALA A 328 9.19 5.80 -13.78
CA ALA A 328 8.58 7.02 -13.25
C ALA A 328 8.38 8.11 -14.31
N GLU A 329 9.20 8.15 -15.36
CA GLU A 329 9.09 9.15 -16.43
C GLU A 329 7.86 8.94 -17.33
N ALA A 330 7.35 7.70 -17.42
CA ALA A 330 6.17 7.37 -18.21
C ALA A 330 4.85 7.57 -17.45
N HIS A 331 4.91 7.75 -16.12
CA HIS A 331 3.74 7.83 -15.26
C HIS A 331 3.52 9.25 -14.72
N GLU A 332 2.26 9.61 -14.53
CA GLU A 332 1.86 10.79 -13.75
C GLU A 332 1.70 10.46 -12.27
N ALA A 333 1.73 11.51 -11.44
CA ALA A 333 1.35 11.43 -10.03
C ALA A 333 -0.13 11.06 -9.84
N VAL A 334 -0.48 10.61 -8.64
CA VAL A 334 -1.88 10.49 -8.23
C VAL A 334 -2.46 11.88 -8.00
N ARG A 335 -3.35 12.31 -8.89
CA ARG A 335 -4.02 13.61 -8.86
C ARG A 335 -5.50 13.48 -9.24
N ILE A 336 -6.27 14.51 -8.97
CA ILE A 336 -7.63 14.60 -9.53
C ILE A 336 -7.59 14.65 -11.06
N SER A 337 -8.60 14.04 -11.71
CA SER A 337 -8.68 14.01 -13.18
C SER A 337 -9.03 15.36 -13.79
N HIS A 338 -9.87 16.16 -13.12
CA HIS A 338 -10.29 17.49 -13.56
C HIS A 338 -10.23 18.49 -12.41
N VAL A 339 -9.84 19.73 -12.75
CA VAL A 339 -9.76 20.82 -11.78
C VAL A 339 -11.16 21.41 -11.53
N HIS A 340 -11.55 21.54 -10.28
CA HIS A 340 -12.83 22.13 -9.85
C HIS A 340 -12.63 22.98 -8.58
N GLU A 341 -13.69 23.69 -8.14
CA GLU A 341 -13.68 24.41 -6.88
C GLU A 341 -13.83 23.45 -5.69
N TYR A 342 -13.33 23.86 -4.52
CA TYR A 342 -13.52 23.07 -3.30
C TYR A 342 -14.99 22.88 -2.95
N GLY A 343 -15.83 23.90 -3.22
CA GLY A 343 -17.28 23.82 -3.01
C GLY A 343 -18.01 22.77 -3.85
N ASP A 344 -17.39 22.31 -4.94
CA ASP A 344 -17.99 21.30 -5.84
C ASP A 344 -17.85 19.87 -5.29
N LEU A 345 -16.99 19.64 -4.28
CA LEU A 345 -16.71 18.31 -3.74
C LEU A 345 -17.97 17.55 -3.30
N GLU A 346 -18.90 18.23 -2.62
CA GLU A 346 -20.16 17.61 -2.17
C GLU A 346 -21.04 17.19 -3.35
N ALA A 347 -21.14 18.04 -4.38
CA ALA A 347 -21.91 17.74 -5.57
C ALA A 347 -21.32 16.57 -6.34
N ILE A 348 -19.98 16.52 -6.48
CA ILE A 348 -19.25 15.41 -7.10
C ILE A 348 -19.44 14.13 -6.29
N ALA A 349 -19.28 14.17 -4.98
CA ALA A 349 -19.45 13.01 -4.12
C ALA A 349 -20.87 12.41 -4.23
N LYS A 350 -21.88 13.27 -4.27
CA LYS A 350 -23.28 12.86 -4.43
C LYS A 350 -23.54 12.29 -5.84
N LYS A 351 -23.03 12.94 -6.89
CA LYS A 351 -23.20 12.49 -8.28
C LYS A 351 -22.58 11.12 -8.51
N GLU A 352 -21.38 10.91 -7.98
CA GLU A 352 -20.61 9.68 -8.17
C GLU A 352 -20.89 8.63 -7.07
N ASN A 353 -21.86 8.87 -6.18
CA ASN A 353 -22.23 7.99 -5.06
C ASN A 353 -21.01 7.55 -4.26
N LEU A 354 -20.18 8.51 -3.81
CA LEU A 354 -19.02 8.22 -2.98
C LEU A 354 -19.45 7.90 -1.57
N THR A 355 -18.82 6.90 -0.98
CA THR A 355 -18.88 6.68 0.47
C THR A 355 -18.12 7.78 1.19
N ASP A 356 -18.34 7.94 2.51
CA ASP A 356 -17.62 8.93 3.32
C ASP A 356 -16.09 8.73 3.25
N ASP A 357 -15.63 7.48 3.25
CA ASP A 357 -14.21 7.13 3.11
C ASP A 357 -13.67 7.49 1.71
N GLU A 358 -14.42 7.20 0.64
CA GLU A 358 -14.03 7.56 -0.73
C GLU A 358 -13.96 9.08 -0.89
N LYS A 359 -14.93 9.80 -0.32
CA LYS A 359 -14.95 11.26 -0.32
C LYS A 359 -13.76 11.84 0.43
N ALA A 360 -13.47 11.34 1.63
CA ALA A 360 -12.33 11.81 2.43
C ALA A 360 -10.99 11.59 1.71
N LEU A 361 -10.82 10.44 1.06
CA LEU A 361 -9.61 10.19 0.27
C LEU A 361 -9.54 11.07 -0.97
N TYR A 362 -10.67 11.31 -1.66
CA TYR A 362 -10.74 12.19 -2.82
C TYR A 362 -10.40 13.63 -2.44
N GLU A 363 -10.94 14.15 -1.34
CA GLU A 363 -10.61 15.47 -0.81
C GLU A 363 -9.12 15.60 -0.48
N LEU A 364 -8.52 14.58 0.13
CA LEU A 364 -7.08 14.55 0.41
C LEU A 364 -6.24 14.67 -0.87
N ILE A 365 -6.62 13.93 -1.92
CA ILE A 365 -5.94 13.96 -3.23
C ILE A 365 -6.18 15.31 -3.91
N PHE A 366 -7.41 15.85 -3.86
CA PHE A 366 -7.75 17.16 -4.39
C PHE A 366 -6.88 18.26 -3.79
N LEU A 367 -6.83 18.34 -2.45
CA LEU A 367 -6.03 19.35 -1.76
C LEU A 367 -4.54 19.24 -2.12
N ASN A 368 -3.98 18.05 -2.12
CA ASN A 368 -2.58 17.86 -2.51
C ASN A 368 -2.33 18.28 -3.98
N SER A 369 -3.21 17.89 -4.91
CA SER A 369 -3.08 18.23 -6.33
C SER A 369 -3.01 19.75 -6.54
N ILE A 370 -3.92 20.49 -5.92
CA ILE A 370 -3.99 21.94 -6.09
C ILE A 370 -2.91 22.66 -5.29
N GLN A 371 -2.69 22.28 -4.02
CA GLN A 371 -1.68 22.89 -3.17
C GLN A 371 -0.26 22.67 -3.68
N SER A 372 -0.02 21.62 -4.46
CA SER A 372 1.28 21.44 -5.14
C SER A 372 1.63 22.59 -6.07
N GLN A 373 0.63 23.31 -6.60
CA GLN A 373 0.76 24.46 -7.49
C GLN A 373 0.64 25.80 -6.72
N ALA A 374 1.09 25.82 -5.47
CA ALA A 374 1.03 27.02 -4.62
C ALA A 374 2.42 27.49 -4.17
N LYS A 375 2.52 28.79 -3.83
CA LYS A 375 3.72 29.39 -3.27
C LYS A 375 4.13 28.76 -1.95
N ASN A 376 5.42 28.84 -1.63
CA ASN A 376 5.94 28.38 -0.35
C ASN A 376 5.33 29.18 0.81
N ALA A 377 5.17 28.53 1.95
CA ALA A 377 4.96 29.24 3.21
C ALA A 377 6.29 29.83 3.70
N ILE A 378 6.24 31.02 4.29
CA ILE A 378 7.43 31.72 4.79
C ILE A 378 7.24 31.99 6.27
N ASN A 379 8.18 31.50 7.07
CA ASN A 379 8.27 31.77 8.49
C ASN A 379 9.50 32.63 8.78
N GLU A 380 9.35 33.59 9.64
CA GLU A 380 10.46 34.35 10.25
C GLU A 380 10.83 33.63 11.55
N ASN A 381 12.02 33.05 11.58
CA ASN A 381 12.57 32.39 12.75
C ASN A 381 13.59 33.29 13.42
N THR A 382 13.37 33.62 14.69
CA THR A 382 14.26 34.48 15.46
C THR A 382 14.84 33.73 16.66
N ILE A 383 16.14 33.82 16.82
CA ILE A 383 16.87 33.32 17.98
C ILE A 383 17.34 34.55 18.78
N TYR A 384 16.99 34.57 20.05
CA TYR A 384 17.41 35.54 21.02
C TYR A 384 18.43 34.90 21.94
N ASP A 385 19.68 35.41 21.92
CA ASP A 385 20.67 35.05 22.91
C ASP A 385 20.54 36.02 24.11
N ILE A 386 20.29 35.45 25.29
CA ILE A 386 19.98 36.22 26.51
C ILE A 386 21.01 35.85 27.56
N ASP A 387 21.80 36.80 28.00
CA ASP A 387 22.79 36.59 29.04
C ASP A 387 22.18 36.83 30.43
N ILE A 388 22.45 35.91 31.33
CA ILE A 388 22.13 36.00 32.75
C ILE A 388 23.42 35.66 33.51
N LYS A 389 24.10 36.70 34.03
CA LYS A 389 25.38 36.60 34.70
C LYS A 389 26.43 35.92 33.81
N THR A 390 26.76 34.63 34.07
CA THR A 390 27.78 33.85 33.38
C THR A 390 27.25 32.86 32.36
N LEU A 391 25.93 32.74 32.23
CA LEU A 391 25.28 31.78 31.31
C LEU A 391 24.51 32.51 30.24
N SER A 392 24.59 31.96 29.01
CA SER A 392 23.78 32.40 27.89
C SER A 392 22.61 31.41 27.67
N PHE A 393 21.41 31.97 27.47
CA PHE A 393 20.18 31.25 27.23
C PHE A 393 19.66 31.60 25.84
N LYS A 394 19.08 30.63 25.17
CA LYS A 394 18.47 30.80 23.84
C LYS A 394 16.96 30.70 23.90
N ALA A 395 16.29 31.72 23.38
CA ALA A 395 14.87 31.65 23.08
C ALA A 395 14.69 31.59 21.56
N LYS A 396 13.95 30.58 21.08
CA LYS A 396 13.62 30.42 19.66
C LYS A 396 12.16 30.77 19.45
N THR A 397 11.89 31.65 18.49
CA THR A 397 10.51 31.99 18.09
C THR A 397 10.33 31.81 16.59
N SER A 398 9.09 31.53 16.17
CA SER A 398 8.72 31.43 14.77
C SER A 398 7.41 32.19 14.54
N LYS A 399 7.41 33.05 13.54
CA LYS A 399 6.23 33.81 13.10
C LYS A 399 5.97 33.51 11.63
N CYS A 400 4.78 33.02 11.32
CA CYS A 400 4.37 32.88 9.93
C CYS A 400 4.11 34.26 9.33
N ILE A 401 4.93 34.67 8.35
CA ILE A 401 4.80 35.96 7.64
C ILE A 401 4.02 35.80 6.32
N TYR A 402 4.08 34.64 5.71
CA TYR A 402 3.27 34.31 4.54
C TYR A 402 2.83 32.83 4.57
N LYS A 403 1.54 32.58 4.54
CA LYS A 403 0.98 31.22 4.67
C LYS A 403 1.16 30.37 3.41
N GLY A 404 1.25 30.99 2.21
CA GLY A 404 1.43 30.27 0.96
C GLY A 404 0.43 29.13 0.77
N PHE A 405 0.94 27.94 0.47
CA PHE A 405 0.11 26.73 0.26
C PHE A 405 -0.78 26.36 1.47
N LYS A 406 -0.40 26.74 2.70
CA LYS A 406 -1.19 26.49 3.91
C LYS A 406 -2.54 27.23 3.94
N ASN A 407 -2.66 28.28 3.12
CA ASN A 407 -3.90 29.05 2.95
C ASN A 407 -4.53 28.88 1.56
N ALA A 408 -3.94 28.01 0.72
CA ALA A 408 -4.47 27.72 -0.59
C ALA A 408 -5.73 26.86 -0.47
N ILE A 409 -6.86 27.34 -1.04
CA ILE A 409 -8.17 26.69 -1.07
C ILE A 409 -8.87 26.66 0.29
N VAL A 410 -8.32 25.95 1.26
CA VAL A 410 -8.81 25.85 2.64
C VAL A 410 -7.61 26.03 3.56
N ALA A 411 -7.78 26.83 4.61
CA ALA A 411 -6.73 26.96 5.61
C ALA A 411 -6.48 25.59 6.27
N THR A 412 -5.36 24.99 5.96
CA THR A 412 -4.93 23.75 6.60
C THR A 412 -4.01 24.09 7.75
N ASN A 413 -4.33 23.62 8.94
CA ASN A 413 -3.40 23.55 10.05
C ASN A 413 -2.53 22.30 9.84
N ASP A 414 -1.66 22.34 8.82
CA ASP A 414 -0.67 21.28 8.62
C ASP A 414 0.43 21.42 9.66
N ASP A 415 0.18 20.86 10.84
CA ASP A 415 1.17 20.66 11.91
C ASP A 415 2.13 19.48 11.61
N ASP A 416 2.21 19.06 10.34
CA ASP A 416 3.05 17.93 9.90
C ASP A 416 4.56 18.25 9.87
N ASP A 417 4.94 19.52 9.99
CA ASP A 417 6.34 19.87 10.19
C ASP A 417 6.74 19.43 11.61
N GLU A 418 7.80 18.61 11.74
CA GLU A 418 8.42 18.32 13.04
C GLU A 418 8.94 19.67 13.61
N LYS A 419 8.02 20.38 14.27
CA LYS A 419 8.37 21.63 14.95
C LYS A 419 9.38 21.28 16.05
N ASP A 420 10.50 21.99 16.04
CA ASP A 420 11.40 21.98 17.20
C ASP A 420 10.56 22.37 18.44
N LYS A 421 10.41 21.42 19.35
CA LYS A 421 9.59 21.59 20.58
C LYS A 421 10.01 22.80 21.43
N GLU A 422 11.20 23.32 21.17
CA GLU A 422 11.74 24.51 21.84
C GLU A 422 11.33 25.81 21.14
N THR A 423 10.78 25.77 19.91
CA THR A 423 10.37 26.95 19.15
C THR A 423 8.96 27.38 19.55
N GLN A 424 8.81 28.64 19.94
CA GLN A 424 7.57 29.25 20.40
C GLN A 424 6.93 30.07 19.29
N GLU A 425 5.63 29.91 19.06
CA GLU A 425 4.86 30.67 18.05
C GLU A 425 4.42 32.03 18.63
N ILE A 426 5.37 32.85 18.98
CA ILE A 426 5.15 34.20 19.53
C ILE A 426 6.05 35.21 18.86
N ALA A 427 5.63 36.45 18.82
CA ALA A 427 6.46 37.57 18.40
C ALA A 427 6.98 38.31 19.65
N LEU A 428 8.30 38.25 19.85
CA LEU A 428 8.97 38.99 20.93
C LEU A 428 9.60 40.24 20.28
N ASN A 429 9.00 41.36 20.36
CA ASN A 429 9.58 42.64 19.83
C ASN A 429 10.69 43.14 20.76
N LEU A 430 11.82 42.41 20.81
CA LEU A 430 12.96 42.72 21.66
C LEU A 430 14.09 43.35 20.85
N ALA A 431 14.85 44.25 21.46
CA ALA A 431 16.07 44.82 20.93
C ALA A 431 17.30 44.37 21.73
N LYS A 432 18.46 44.42 21.09
CA LYS A 432 19.73 44.18 21.77
C LYS A 432 19.89 45.17 22.94
N GLY A 433 20.19 44.63 24.12
CA GLY A 433 20.33 45.38 25.34
C GLY A 433 19.06 45.48 26.20
N ASP A 434 17.91 44.95 25.71
CA ASP A 434 16.68 44.92 26.50
C ASP A 434 16.87 44.09 27.76
N GLU A 435 16.36 44.60 28.89
CA GLU A 435 16.32 43.91 30.16
C GLU A 435 14.98 43.20 30.30
N LEU A 436 15.04 41.96 30.82
CA LEU A 436 13.93 41.07 30.97
C LEU A 436 13.73 40.70 32.44
N GLU A 437 12.49 40.58 32.86
CA GLU A 437 12.13 40.08 34.19
C GLU A 437 12.30 38.57 34.23
N ILE A 438 13.05 38.07 35.18
CA ILE A 438 13.18 36.64 35.45
C ILE A 438 12.02 36.22 36.35
N LEU A 439 11.14 35.34 35.85
CA LEU A 439 10.01 34.83 36.62
C LEU A 439 10.38 33.57 37.39
N GLU A 440 11.01 32.59 36.73
CA GLU A 440 11.31 31.31 37.31
C GLU A 440 12.44 30.62 36.57
N PHE A 441 13.28 29.90 37.32
CA PHE A 441 14.21 28.91 36.79
C PHE A 441 13.64 27.51 37.01
N SER A 442 13.82 26.63 36.05
CA SER A 442 13.42 25.22 36.12
C SER A 442 14.46 24.33 35.45
N LEU A 443 14.40 23.03 35.74
CA LEU A 443 15.26 22.05 35.12
C LEU A 443 14.50 21.28 34.04
N GLN A 444 15.10 21.18 32.87
CA GLN A 444 14.66 20.30 31.81
C GLN A 444 15.49 19.01 31.85
N GLU A 445 14.84 17.88 32.06
CA GLU A 445 15.51 16.58 31.98
C GLU A 445 15.87 16.25 30.53
N VAL A 446 17.10 15.87 30.31
CA VAL A 446 17.65 15.41 29.03
C VAL A 446 17.94 13.93 29.15
N LYS A 447 17.03 13.12 28.62
CA LYS A 447 17.15 11.65 28.60
C LYS A 447 17.50 11.20 27.20
N LYS A 448 18.42 10.25 27.09
CA LYS A 448 18.56 9.50 25.84
C LYS A 448 17.22 8.81 25.55
N GLN A 449 16.81 8.87 24.31
CA GLN A 449 15.55 8.22 23.89
C GLN A 449 15.88 6.95 23.10
N ALA A 450 15.13 5.88 23.40
CA ALA A 450 15.18 4.68 22.58
C ALA A 450 14.77 4.99 21.15
N PRO A 451 15.30 4.27 20.15
CA PRO A 451 14.75 4.32 18.81
C PRO A 451 13.24 4.06 18.87
N GLN A 452 12.46 4.81 18.08
CA GLN A 452 11.01 4.61 18.04
C GLN A 452 10.68 3.43 17.13
N HIS A 453 9.63 2.69 17.46
CA HIS A 453 9.05 1.71 16.55
C HIS A 453 8.65 2.38 15.24
N TYR A 454 8.66 1.62 14.16
CA TYR A 454 8.09 2.12 12.91
C TYR A 454 6.58 2.28 13.05
N LYS A 455 6.07 3.39 12.55
CA LYS A 455 4.63 3.63 12.46
C LYS A 455 4.11 3.07 11.15
N GLU A 456 2.87 2.60 11.14
CA GLU A 456 2.22 2.18 9.90
C GLU A 456 2.29 3.28 8.83
N SER A 457 2.12 4.55 9.25
CA SER A 457 2.18 5.70 8.34
C SER A 457 3.51 5.88 7.61
N ASN A 458 4.65 5.58 8.23
CA ASN A 458 5.97 5.81 7.62
C ASN A 458 6.68 4.54 7.16
N PHE A 459 6.08 3.36 7.41
CA PHE A 459 6.71 2.09 7.05
C PHE A 459 6.81 1.90 5.54
N ILE A 460 5.79 2.31 4.79
CA ILE A 460 5.79 2.21 3.32
C ILE A 460 6.88 3.11 2.71
N SER A 461 7.00 4.34 3.19
CA SER A 461 8.06 5.26 2.75
C SER A 461 9.46 4.74 3.09
N LEU A 462 9.61 4.02 4.22
CA LEU A 462 10.85 3.33 4.56
C LEU A 462 11.13 2.20 3.56
N LEU A 463 10.16 1.35 3.25
CA LEU A 463 10.34 0.25 2.29
C LEU A 463 10.73 0.79 0.91
N GLU A 464 10.10 1.87 0.46
CA GLU A 464 10.47 2.55 -0.78
C GLU A 464 11.92 3.06 -0.76
N LYS A 465 12.34 3.72 0.32
CA LYS A 465 13.71 4.21 0.52
C LYS A 465 14.73 3.07 0.48
N GLU A 466 14.41 1.95 1.10
CA GLU A 466 15.24 0.74 1.13
C GLU A 466 15.17 -0.07 -0.18
N GLY A 467 14.34 0.33 -1.14
CA GLY A 467 14.16 -0.36 -2.43
C GLY A 467 13.41 -1.68 -2.31
N ILE A 468 12.64 -1.87 -1.25
CA ILE A 468 11.87 -3.09 -0.98
C ILE A 468 10.45 -2.93 -1.55
N GLY A 469 10.18 -3.62 -2.64
CA GLY A 469 8.86 -3.61 -3.30
C GLY A 469 8.68 -2.50 -4.33
N ARG A 470 7.46 -2.40 -4.83
CA ARG A 470 7.02 -1.46 -5.86
C ARG A 470 5.58 -1.00 -5.56
N PRO A 471 5.06 0.05 -6.21
CA PRO A 471 3.70 0.56 -5.99
C PRO A 471 2.61 -0.52 -5.97
N SER A 472 2.72 -1.54 -6.81
CA SER A 472 1.77 -2.67 -6.87
C SER A 472 1.81 -3.58 -5.64
N THR A 473 2.86 -3.53 -4.81
CA THR A 473 3.06 -4.47 -3.69
C THR A 473 2.99 -3.83 -2.31
N TYR A 474 3.19 -2.52 -2.19
CA TYR A 474 3.26 -1.84 -0.88
C TYR A 474 2.09 -2.14 0.04
N ALA A 475 0.86 -2.12 -0.48
CA ALA A 475 -0.35 -2.38 0.31
C ALA A 475 -0.45 -3.81 0.87
N THR A 476 0.34 -4.76 0.35
CA THR A 476 0.20 -6.18 0.72
C THR A 476 1.14 -6.64 1.82
N PHE A 477 2.17 -5.86 2.16
CA PHE A 477 3.22 -6.33 3.08
C PHE A 477 2.73 -6.45 4.51
N LEU A 478 2.22 -5.37 5.06
CA LEU A 478 1.80 -5.34 6.46
C LEU A 478 0.65 -6.31 6.74
N PRO A 479 -0.43 -6.37 5.91
CA PRO A 479 -1.46 -7.39 6.08
C PRO A 479 -0.93 -8.81 6.13
N LYS A 480 0.03 -9.16 5.27
CA LYS A 480 0.63 -10.51 5.25
C LYS A 480 1.51 -10.80 6.47
N LEU A 481 2.24 -9.81 6.98
CA LEU A 481 3.03 -9.97 8.21
C LEU A 481 2.12 -10.15 9.43
N LEU A 482 0.99 -9.44 9.47
CA LEU A 482 -0.05 -9.57 10.50
C LEU A 482 -0.75 -10.94 10.43
N GLU A 483 -1.19 -11.37 9.23
CA GLU A 483 -1.83 -12.67 9.00
C GLU A 483 -0.96 -13.85 9.49
N ARG A 484 0.36 -13.72 9.36
CA ARG A 484 1.33 -14.73 9.80
C ARG A 484 1.73 -14.61 11.27
N ASP A 485 1.21 -13.62 11.96
CA ASP A 485 1.56 -13.31 13.35
C ASP A 485 3.06 -13.00 13.56
N TYR A 486 3.72 -12.47 12.53
CA TYR A 486 5.11 -12.01 12.65
C TYR A 486 5.23 -10.65 13.31
N VAL A 487 4.22 -9.83 13.15
CA VAL A 487 4.13 -8.50 13.74
C VAL A 487 2.73 -8.26 14.31
N LYS A 488 2.63 -7.29 15.20
CA LYS A 488 1.35 -6.75 15.71
C LYS A 488 1.35 -5.24 15.60
N ILE A 489 0.16 -4.64 15.57
CA ILE A 489 -0.01 -3.18 15.65
C ILE A 489 -0.44 -2.81 17.06
N GLU A 490 0.30 -1.90 17.69
CA GLU A 490 -0.09 -1.28 18.96
C GLU A 490 -0.45 0.17 18.73
N THR A 491 -1.72 0.52 18.97
CA THR A 491 -2.21 1.89 18.83
C THR A 491 -2.09 2.63 20.15
N LYS A 492 -1.36 3.77 20.13
CA LYS A 492 -1.29 4.71 21.26
C LYS A 492 -1.71 6.09 20.77
N GLY A 493 -2.92 6.51 21.12
CA GLY A 493 -3.51 7.76 20.60
C GLY A 493 -3.69 7.69 19.08
N LYS A 494 -3.10 8.64 18.36
CA LYS A 494 -3.13 8.69 16.88
C LYS A 494 -2.02 7.86 16.19
N ASN A 495 -1.13 7.22 16.96
CA ASN A 495 0.00 6.49 16.40
C ASN A 495 -0.25 4.99 16.45
N SER A 496 -0.08 4.32 15.32
CA SER A 496 -0.10 2.85 15.18
C SER A 496 1.32 2.37 14.99
N ASN A 497 1.91 1.76 16.02
CA ASN A 497 3.27 1.25 16.01
C ASN A 497 3.29 -0.20 15.54
N ILE A 498 4.22 -0.54 14.66
CA ILE A 498 4.46 -1.92 14.21
C ILE A 498 5.52 -2.54 15.11
N ILE A 499 5.17 -3.63 15.77
CA ILE A 499 6.01 -4.32 16.76
C ILE A 499 6.25 -5.76 16.30
N ALA A 500 7.51 -6.23 16.35
CA ALA A 500 7.81 -7.62 16.08
C ALA A 500 7.30 -8.52 17.21
N THR A 501 6.65 -9.63 16.83
CA THR A 501 6.29 -10.67 17.80
C THR A 501 7.49 -11.59 18.11
N PRO A 502 7.46 -12.36 19.21
CA PRO A 502 8.46 -13.40 19.45
C PRO A 502 8.61 -14.38 18.28
N LYS A 503 7.51 -14.69 17.58
CA LYS A 503 7.52 -15.53 16.38
C LYS A 503 8.30 -14.87 15.24
N GLY A 504 8.05 -13.58 14.96
CA GLY A 504 8.76 -12.85 13.91
C GLY A 504 10.26 -12.75 14.20
N ILE A 505 10.63 -12.49 15.47
CA ILE A 505 12.04 -12.44 15.90
C ILE A 505 12.71 -13.81 15.70
N ASN A 506 12.09 -14.88 16.20
CA ASN A 506 12.60 -16.24 16.06
C ASN A 506 12.75 -16.66 14.59
N PHE A 507 11.79 -16.30 13.74
CA PHE A 507 11.86 -16.61 12.30
C PHE A 507 13.07 -15.96 11.62
N ILE A 508 13.34 -14.67 11.88
CA ILE A 508 14.51 -13.98 11.32
C ILE A 508 15.82 -14.54 11.90
N GLN A 509 15.85 -14.86 13.19
CA GLN A 509 17.03 -15.47 13.82
C GLN A 509 17.33 -16.84 13.21
N THR A 510 16.30 -17.68 13.01
CA THR A 510 16.48 -19.00 12.40
C THR A 510 16.98 -18.91 10.96
N LEU A 511 16.58 -17.89 10.18
CA LEU A 511 17.15 -17.64 8.84
C LEU A 511 18.65 -17.34 8.92
N LYS A 512 19.09 -16.54 9.87
CA LYS A 512 20.52 -16.21 10.07
C LYS A 512 21.34 -17.43 10.47
N GLU A 513 20.83 -18.24 11.40
CA GLU A 513 21.48 -19.47 11.86
C GLU A 513 21.64 -20.55 10.78
N ASN A 514 20.90 -20.43 9.67
CA ASN A 514 20.95 -21.37 8.55
C ASN A 514 21.64 -20.82 7.29
N ASP A 515 22.46 -19.77 7.45
CA ASP A 515 23.16 -19.10 6.35
C ASP A 515 22.23 -18.52 5.26
N ASP A 516 20.93 -18.39 5.57
CA ASP A 516 19.93 -17.79 4.67
C ASP A 516 19.68 -16.29 4.99
N GLU A 517 20.62 -15.63 5.69
CA GLU A 517 20.52 -14.20 6.02
C GLU A 517 20.39 -13.31 4.79
N TRP A 518 20.92 -13.75 3.64
CA TRP A 518 20.87 -12.99 2.39
C TRP A 518 19.43 -12.59 1.99
N ILE A 519 18.42 -13.42 2.28
CA ILE A 519 17.01 -13.13 1.96
C ILE A 519 16.40 -12.07 2.90
N THR A 520 17.07 -11.75 4.00
CA THR A 520 16.63 -10.71 4.97
C THR A 520 17.16 -9.33 4.60
N GLN A 521 18.11 -9.23 3.68
CA GLN A 521 18.79 -7.99 3.33
C GLN A 521 18.00 -7.18 2.29
N SER A 522 17.75 -5.90 2.58
CA SER A 522 17.08 -4.97 1.65
C SER A 522 17.83 -4.83 0.33
N GLU A 523 19.17 -4.79 0.39
CA GLU A 523 20.03 -4.64 -0.78
C GLU A 523 19.84 -5.77 -1.81
N PHE A 524 19.66 -7.01 -1.35
CA PHE A 524 19.37 -8.14 -2.25
C PHE A 524 18.04 -7.91 -3.00
N THR A 525 17.00 -7.51 -2.30
CA THR A 525 15.69 -7.23 -2.92
C THR A 525 15.77 -6.06 -3.89
N LYS A 526 16.48 -5.01 -3.53
CA LYS A 526 16.72 -3.84 -4.39
C LYS A 526 17.47 -4.22 -5.66
N GLN A 527 18.52 -5.02 -5.55
CA GLN A 527 19.26 -5.52 -6.73
C GLN A 527 18.37 -6.36 -7.64
N MET A 528 17.54 -7.24 -7.06
CA MET A 528 16.57 -8.02 -7.85
C MET A 528 15.57 -7.12 -8.58
N GLU A 529 15.01 -6.11 -7.92
CA GLU A 529 14.08 -5.17 -8.57
C GLU A 529 14.77 -4.39 -9.70
N ASN A 530 16.02 -3.98 -9.52
CA ASN A 530 16.81 -3.33 -10.58
C ASN A 530 17.01 -4.28 -11.77
N VAL A 531 17.34 -5.56 -11.54
CA VAL A 531 17.48 -6.54 -12.63
C VAL A 531 16.15 -6.75 -13.36
N LEU A 532 15.02 -6.74 -12.66
CA LEU A 532 13.68 -6.81 -13.28
C LEU A 532 13.41 -5.60 -14.18
N ASP A 533 13.86 -4.41 -13.79
CA ASP A 533 13.76 -3.19 -14.60
C ASP A 533 14.70 -3.27 -15.82
N GLU A 534 15.91 -3.82 -15.67
CA GLU A 534 16.83 -4.07 -16.79
C GLU A 534 16.29 -5.13 -17.78
N ILE A 535 15.53 -6.12 -17.30
CA ILE A 535 14.85 -7.07 -18.19
C ILE A 535 13.77 -6.35 -19.00
N SER A 536 12.96 -5.48 -18.37
CA SER A 536 11.93 -4.72 -19.09
C SER A 536 12.52 -3.73 -20.11
N SER A 537 13.73 -3.24 -19.85
CA SER A 537 14.50 -2.40 -20.80
C SER A 537 15.22 -3.22 -21.88
N GLY A 538 15.23 -4.55 -21.78
CA GLY A 538 15.88 -5.44 -22.74
C GLY A 538 17.40 -5.59 -22.58
N ASN A 539 18.00 -5.04 -21.52
CA ASN A 539 19.44 -5.08 -21.26
C ASN A 539 19.91 -6.41 -20.66
N VAL A 540 19.01 -7.10 -19.94
CA VAL A 540 19.27 -8.37 -19.25
C VAL A 540 18.21 -9.40 -19.67
N SER A 541 18.58 -10.66 -19.78
CA SER A 541 17.62 -11.71 -20.12
C SER A 541 16.93 -12.28 -18.89
N TYR A 542 15.75 -12.89 -19.09
CA TYR A 542 15.03 -13.64 -18.07
C TYR A 542 15.90 -14.70 -17.38
N LEU A 543 16.73 -15.43 -18.17
CA LEU A 543 17.59 -16.50 -17.66
C LEU A 543 18.73 -15.98 -16.79
N ASP A 544 19.25 -14.79 -17.08
CA ASP A 544 20.31 -14.15 -16.28
C ASP A 544 19.82 -13.74 -14.88
N PHE A 545 18.52 -13.64 -14.70
CA PHE A 545 17.89 -13.42 -13.40
C PHE A 545 17.60 -14.73 -12.67
N ILE A 546 16.92 -15.68 -13.36
CA ILE A 546 16.32 -16.81 -12.66
C ILE A 546 17.34 -17.91 -12.29
N LYS A 547 18.36 -18.12 -13.13
CA LYS A 547 19.40 -19.13 -12.86
C LYS A 547 20.23 -18.81 -11.63
N PRO A 548 20.85 -17.62 -11.49
CA PRO A 548 21.61 -17.26 -10.29
C PRO A 548 20.77 -17.29 -9.03
N LEU A 549 19.48 -16.89 -9.12
CA LEU A 549 18.56 -16.97 -7.98
C LEU A 549 18.34 -18.43 -7.53
N HIS A 550 18.11 -19.33 -8.48
CA HIS A 550 17.91 -20.75 -8.17
C HIS A 550 19.17 -21.42 -7.62
N GLU A 551 20.33 -21.11 -8.18
CA GLU A 551 21.65 -21.57 -7.70
C GLU A 551 21.90 -21.10 -6.26
N LYS A 552 21.56 -19.86 -5.92
CA LYS A 552 21.70 -19.31 -4.58
C LYS A 552 20.85 -20.06 -3.54
N MET A 553 19.74 -20.64 -3.95
CA MET A 553 18.89 -21.49 -3.11
C MET A 553 19.35 -22.96 -3.05
N GLY A 554 20.51 -23.32 -3.62
CA GLY A 554 21.10 -24.66 -3.60
C GLY A 554 20.59 -25.59 -4.69
N PHE A 555 20.08 -25.06 -5.79
CA PHE A 555 19.58 -25.78 -6.99
C PHE A 555 18.76 -27.04 -6.65
N LYS A 556 17.65 -26.87 -5.95
CA LYS A 556 16.74 -27.97 -5.64
C LYS A 556 15.69 -28.10 -6.74
N GLU A 557 15.73 -29.20 -7.50
CA GLU A 557 14.62 -29.55 -8.38
C GLU A 557 13.34 -29.75 -7.56
N LEU A 558 12.28 -29.06 -7.94
CA LEU A 558 10.98 -29.31 -7.36
C LEU A 558 10.46 -30.63 -7.89
N ASN A 559 10.66 -31.70 -7.13
CA ASN A 559 10.10 -32.99 -7.47
C ASN A 559 8.58 -32.92 -7.40
N ASN A 560 7.91 -33.21 -8.52
CA ASN A 560 6.45 -33.28 -8.64
C ASN A 560 5.79 -34.37 -7.75
N SER A 561 6.57 -35.12 -6.99
CA SER A 561 6.11 -36.26 -6.18
C SER A 561 5.68 -35.90 -4.75
N GLN A 562 5.85 -34.66 -4.30
CA GLN A 562 5.22 -34.25 -3.03
C GLN A 562 3.80 -33.77 -3.29
N THR A 563 2.91 -34.72 -3.48
CA THR A 563 1.48 -34.53 -3.28
C THR A 563 1.28 -34.28 -1.79
N ASN A 564 0.85 -33.07 -1.42
CA ASN A 564 0.48 -32.81 -0.04
C ASN A 564 -0.74 -33.67 0.33
N PRO A 565 -0.76 -34.30 1.48
CA PRO A 565 -1.95 -34.99 1.94
C PRO A 565 -3.12 -34.01 2.08
N PRO A 566 -4.35 -34.41 1.87
CA PRO A 566 -5.52 -33.60 2.13
C PRO A 566 -5.59 -33.25 3.63
N SER A 567 -6.25 -32.14 3.97
CA SER A 567 -6.53 -31.85 5.38
C SER A 567 -7.42 -32.94 5.98
N GLU A 568 -7.30 -33.16 7.29
CA GLU A 568 -8.13 -34.14 8.01
C GLU A 568 -9.63 -33.95 7.69
N LYS A 569 -10.09 -32.68 7.71
CA LYS A 569 -11.48 -32.34 7.37
C LYS A 569 -11.88 -32.72 5.94
N GLN A 570 -10.98 -32.53 4.96
CA GLN A 570 -11.24 -32.93 3.57
C GLN A 570 -11.30 -34.46 3.45
N LEU A 571 -10.39 -35.14 4.11
CA LEU A 571 -10.36 -36.61 4.08
C LEU A 571 -11.60 -37.23 4.78
N GLU A 572 -12.00 -36.69 5.93
CA GLU A 572 -13.23 -37.06 6.62
C GLU A 572 -14.46 -36.84 5.75
N TRP A 573 -14.51 -35.68 5.06
CA TRP A 573 -15.61 -35.38 4.15
C TRP A 573 -15.63 -36.34 2.96
N ALA A 574 -14.50 -36.65 2.36
CA ALA A 574 -14.39 -37.64 1.30
C ALA A 574 -14.83 -39.04 1.78
N LYS A 575 -14.42 -39.47 2.98
CA LYS A 575 -14.84 -40.71 3.63
C LYS A 575 -16.35 -40.75 3.87
N SER A 576 -16.93 -39.66 4.33
CA SER A 576 -18.37 -39.52 4.51
C SER A 576 -19.13 -39.62 3.19
N ILE A 577 -18.67 -38.96 2.12
CA ILE A 577 -19.26 -39.07 0.78
C ILE A 577 -19.18 -40.51 0.27
N ALA A 578 -18.04 -41.18 0.40
CA ALA A 578 -17.83 -42.55 -0.02
C ALA A 578 -18.78 -43.50 0.70
N SER A 579 -18.93 -43.35 2.02
CA SER A 579 -19.85 -44.15 2.84
C SER A 579 -21.31 -43.91 2.44
N ASN A 580 -21.73 -42.66 2.27
CA ASN A 580 -23.13 -42.35 1.91
C ASN A 580 -23.52 -42.83 0.51
N LEU A 581 -22.57 -42.87 -0.41
CA LEU A 581 -22.82 -43.32 -1.78
C LEU A 581 -22.48 -44.80 -2.01
N ASN A 582 -21.95 -45.48 -0.99
CA ASN A 582 -21.45 -46.86 -1.06
C ASN A 582 -20.45 -47.06 -2.20
N ILE A 583 -19.50 -46.17 -2.35
CA ILE A 583 -18.43 -46.19 -3.38
C ILE A 583 -17.06 -46.26 -2.73
N ALA A 584 -16.10 -46.90 -3.42
CA ALA A 584 -14.72 -46.97 -2.94
C ALA A 584 -14.02 -45.64 -3.05
N LEU A 585 -13.17 -45.34 -2.08
CA LEU A 585 -12.25 -44.18 -2.16
C LEU A 585 -11.17 -44.45 -3.22
N PRO A 586 -10.78 -43.46 -4.01
CA PRO A 586 -9.68 -43.58 -4.97
C PRO A 586 -8.36 -43.96 -4.29
N SER A 587 -7.55 -44.78 -4.94
CA SER A 587 -6.19 -45.08 -4.49
C SER A 587 -5.37 -43.82 -4.40
N GLY A 588 -4.61 -43.64 -3.31
CA GLY A 588 -3.76 -42.46 -3.09
C GLY A 588 -4.49 -41.23 -2.53
N ILE A 589 -5.79 -41.30 -2.20
CA ILE A 589 -6.57 -40.17 -1.69
C ILE A 589 -6.03 -39.59 -0.38
N GLU A 590 -5.38 -40.39 0.46
CA GLU A 590 -4.79 -39.96 1.73
C GLU A 590 -3.43 -39.26 1.53
N ALA A 591 -2.78 -39.49 0.39
CA ALA A 591 -1.47 -38.94 0.06
C ALA A 591 -1.55 -37.68 -0.84
N ASP A 592 -2.65 -37.50 -1.58
CA ASP A 592 -2.82 -36.44 -2.57
C ASP A 592 -4.13 -35.67 -2.38
N TRP A 593 -4.02 -34.41 -1.93
CA TRP A 593 -5.18 -33.54 -1.76
C TRP A 593 -5.98 -33.31 -3.04
N LYS A 594 -5.33 -33.37 -4.23
CA LYS A 594 -6.02 -33.23 -5.52
C LYS A 594 -6.94 -34.40 -5.81
N ILE A 595 -6.47 -35.61 -5.52
CA ILE A 595 -7.30 -36.81 -5.65
C ILE A 595 -8.50 -36.71 -4.73
N CYS A 596 -8.27 -36.24 -3.48
CA CYS A 596 -9.31 -36.02 -2.49
C CYS A 596 -10.30 -34.93 -2.93
N SER A 597 -9.81 -33.80 -3.36
CA SER A 597 -10.64 -32.68 -3.82
C SER A 597 -11.46 -33.04 -5.06
N ASN A 598 -10.86 -33.70 -6.05
CA ASN A 598 -11.55 -34.15 -7.25
C ASN A 598 -12.65 -35.19 -6.93
N PHE A 599 -12.38 -36.10 -5.98
CA PHE A 599 -13.36 -37.07 -5.52
C PHE A 599 -14.54 -36.37 -4.85
N ILE A 600 -14.28 -35.39 -3.97
CA ILE A 600 -15.31 -34.60 -3.31
C ILE A 600 -16.14 -33.84 -4.35
N GLU A 601 -15.50 -33.07 -5.25
CA GLU A 601 -16.19 -32.32 -6.30
C GLU A 601 -17.09 -33.16 -7.19
N LYS A 602 -16.63 -34.35 -7.61
CA LYS A 602 -17.38 -35.27 -8.48
C LYS A 602 -18.60 -35.88 -7.80
N ASN A 603 -18.57 -35.95 -6.47
CA ASN A 603 -19.56 -36.75 -5.73
C ASN A 603 -20.38 -35.97 -4.70
N LYS A 604 -19.98 -34.76 -4.29
CA LYS A 604 -20.69 -33.97 -3.28
C LYS A 604 -22.17 -33.72 -3.60
N ASP A 605 -22.51 -33.51 -4.87
CA ASP A 605 -23.88 -33.24 -5.32
C ASP A 605 -24.74 -34.48 -5.42
N LYS A 606 -24.14 -35.68 -5.30
CA LYS A 606 -24.83 -36.98 -5.32
C LYS A 606 -25.25 -37.42 -3.92
N VAL A 607 -24.67 -36.81 -2.87
CA VAL A 607 -25.01 -37.16 -1.49
C VAL A 607 -26.32 -36.50 -1.12
N VAL A 608 -27.31 -37.34 -0.81
CA VAL A 608 -28.59 -36.88 -0.31
C VAL A 608 -28.47 -36.61 1.19
N THR A 609 -28.27 -35.38 1.54
CA THR A 609 -28.22 -34.94 2.96
C THR A 609 -29.64 -34.68 3.44
N PRO A 610 -30.09 -35.20 4.57
CA PRO A 610 -31.40 -34.87 5.13
C PRO A 610 -31.37 -33.40 5.66
N PRO A 611 -32.47 -32.66 5.55
CA PRO A 611 -32.58 -31.34 6.15
C PRO A 611 -32.61 -31.42 7.69
N SER A 612 -32.24 -30.35 8.35
CA SER A 612 -32.35 -30.24 9.81
C SER A 612 -33.83 -30.21 10.24
N GLU A 613 -34.11 -30.60 11.48
CA GLU A 613 -35.46 -30.56 12.06
C GLU A 613 -36.08 -29.14 11.92
N LYS A 614 -35.31 -28.10 12.18
CA LYS A 614 -35.75 -26.70 12.00
C LYS A 614 -36.15 -26.38 10.56
N GLN A 615 -35.46 -26.92 9.58
CA GLN A 615 -35.81 -26.72 8.15
C GLN A 615 -37.07 -27.49 7.78
N ILE A 616 -37.26 -28.69 8.30
CA ILE A 616 -38.47 -29.49 8.11
C ILE A 616 -39.67 -28.76 8.73
N GLU A 617 -39.54 -28.24 9.97
CA GLU A 617 -40.60 -27.49 10.64
C GLU A 617 -40.95 -26.21 9.88
N LEU A 618 -39.92 -25.46 9.39
CA LEU A 618 -40.13 -24.25 8.58
C LEU A 618 -40.88 -24.60 7.27
N ALA A 619 -40.49 -25.66 6.59
CA ALA A 619 -41.19 -26.11 5.39
C ALA A 619 -42.65 -26.49 5.65
N LYS A 620 -42.93 -27.19 6.75
CA LYS A 620 -44.31 -27.55 7.19
C LYS A 620 -45.13 -26.30 7.50
N LYS A 621 -44.53 -25.33 8.20
CA LYS A 621 -45.18 -24.06 8.53
C LYS A 621 -45.51 -23.25 7.26
N LEU A 622 -44.53 -23.06 6.37
CA LEU A 622 -44.73 -22.32 5.11
C LEU A 622 -45.73 -23.01 4.19
N SER A 623 -45.77 -24.35 4.16
CA SER A 623 -46.78 -25.12 3.45
C SER A 623 -48.19 -24.77 3.92
N LYS A 624 -48.41 -24.71 5.25
CA LYS A 624 -49.70 -24.36 5.86
C LYS A 624 -50.07 -22.91 5.61
N ASP A 625 -49.11 -21.99 5.82
CA ASP A 625 -49.35 -20.56 5.73
C ASP A 625 -49.62 -20.09 4.28
N LYS A 626 -49.01 -20.72 3.29
CA LYS A 626 -49.10 -20.34 1.86
C LYS A 626 -49.97 -21.31 1.02
N GLY A 627 -50.57 -22.33 1.63
CA GLY A 627 -51.40 -23.29 0.92
C GLY A 627 -50.65 -24.06 -0.18
N MET A 628 -49.35 -24.36 0.02
CA MET A 628 -48.51 -25.07 -0.95
C MET A 628 -48.30 -26.52 -0.50
N ALA A 629 -48.49 -27.46 -1.43
CA ALA A 629 -48.20 -28.88 -1.13
C ALA A 629 -46.71 -29.12 -0.94
N LEU A 630 -46.34 -29.86 0.10
CA LEU A 630 -44.96 -30.27 0.38
C LEU A 630 -44.48 -31.22 -0.71
N PRO A 631 -43.26 -31.03 -1.26
CA PRO A 631 -42.71 -31.95 -2.26
C PRO A 631 -42.47 -33.34 -1.66
N LYS A 632 -42.52 -34.37 -2.51
CA LYS A 632 -42.14 -35.71 -2.13
C LYS A 632 -40.67 -35.71 -1.69
N ASP A 633 -40.34 -36.44 -0.64
CA ASP A 633 -38.98 -36.57 -0.06
C ASP A 633 -38.35 -35.30 0.52
N TYR A 634 -39.15 -34.23 0.81
CA TYR A 634 -38.63 -33.00 1.43
C TYR A 634 -38.01 -33.23 2.82
N GLU A 635 -38.41 -34.28 3.57
CA GLU A 635 -37.82 -34.62 4.87
C GLU A 635 -36.52 -35.42 4.74
N LYS A 636 -36.23 -35.96 3.55
CA LYS A 636 -35.04 -36.77 3.29
C LYS A 636 -33.98 -36.08 2.46
N ASN A 637 -34.35 -35.03 1.76
CA ASN A 637 -33.45 -34.32 0.83
C ASN A 637 -33.42 -32.82 1.10
N LEU A 638 -32.27 -32.35 1.62
CA LEU A 638 -32.03 -30.95 1.97
C LEU A 638 -32.29 -30.02 0.79
N LYS A 639 -31.89 -30.40 -0.42
CA LYS A 639 -32.08 -29.57 -1.62
C LYS A 639 -33.54 -29.37 -1.93
N ILE A 640 -34.32 -30.45 -1.92
CA ILE A 640 -35.77 -30.39 -2.14
C ILE A 640 -36.46 -29.54 -1.07
N CYS A 641 -36.07 -29.71 0.20
CA CYS A 641 -36.60 -28.94 1.30
C CYS A 641 -36.28 -27.46 1.15
N LYS A 642 -35.02 -27.12 0.82
CA LYS A 642 -34.56 -25.74 0.67
C LYS A 642 -35.21 -25.06 -0.54
N ASP A 643 -35.27 -25.72 -1.67
CA ASP A 643 -35.95 -25.20 -2.89
C ASP A 643 -37.44 -24.94 -2.63
N PHE A 644 -38.10 -25.76 -1.81
CA PHE A 644 -39.47 -25.52 -1.39
C PHE A 644 -39.59 -24.29 -0.48
N ILE A 645 -38.74 -24.19 0.53
CA ILE A 645 -38.69 -23.03 1.45
C ILE A 645 -38.50 -21.74 0.67
N ASP A 646 -37.49 -21.71 -0.20
CA ASP A 646 -37.16 -20.51 -1.04
C ASP A 646 -38.31 -20.12 -1.97
N LYS A 647 -39.00 -21.12 -2.55
CA LYS A 647 -40.18 -20.89 -3.39
C LYS A 647 -41.39 -20.40 -2.58
N ALA A 648 -41.59 -20.91 -1.38
CA ALA A 648 -42.68 -20.52 -0.50
C ALA A 648 -42.48 -19.11 0.08
N ILE A 649 -41.24 -18.72 0.37
CA ILE A 649 -40.90 -17.37 0.81
C ILE A 649 -41.12 -16.35 -0.33
N LYS A 650 -40.77 -16.68 -1.58
CA LYS A 650 -40.96 -15.81 -2.74
C LYS A 650 -42.42 -15.64 -3.18
N LYS A 651 -43.31 -16.51 -2.75
CA LYS A 651 -44.75 -16.42 -3.04
C LYS A 651 -45.37 -15.39 -2.07
N LYS A 652 -45.63 -14.17 -2.57
CA LYS A 652 -46.34 -13.09 -1.87
C LYS A 652 -47.77 -13.49 -1.50
#